data_78235af36020a4d1a9ae15c8e562ff2b
#
_entry.id   78235af36020a4d1a9ae15c8e562ff2b
#
_cell.length_a   1.000
_cell.length_b   1.000
_cell.length_c   1.000
_cell.angle_alpha   90.00
_cell.angle_beta   90.00
_cell.angle_gamma   90.00
#
_symmetry.space_group_name_H-M   'P 1'
#
loop_
_entity.id
_entity.type
_entity.pdbx_description
1 polymer ?
#
loop_
_entity_poly.entity_id
_entity_poly.type
_entity_poly.pdbx_seq_one_letter_code
_entity_poly.pdbx_strand_id
1 'polypeptide(L)'
;MQPIRTFNVSPSLPPRLEPLRRLAYNLHWDWNVDTKDLFRRLDSDLWESSHHNPVLMLGTISQSRLLEVVEDEGFLAQMDRADRQLDDYLQERTWYQKQREQKPKECYAYFSAEFGLVDCLPVYSGGLGVLAGDHLKSASDLGLPLVGVGLLYQQGYFAQYLNADGWQQERYLLNDFYNMPLHLERNVDGSELRIAVDYPGRKVYARVWRVQVGTVPLYLLDTNIEPNNTYDHDITDQLYGGDIDMRIHQEIMLGIGGVQMLKALGLKVTAYHMNEGHAAFSALERIRLLIQEEGLNYVQAKQVVASSNIFTTHTPVPAGIDLFAPEKMLYYLGYYAEIFGLPKEQFLGLGRENTGDLSGPFSMAVLALKMATFSNGVAQLHGVVSRQMFQGLWKNVPVEEVPIAAITNGVHARSCVAKSTQELYDRYLGPNWSSAPPDSPLWERMDAIPDEELWRNHERCRLDMILYVREHLVKHLTDRGASASEIVQAQEVLDPYAFTIGFARRFATYKRATLWMRDLDRIKRLLLANKDRKVQFVIAGKAHPKDIPGKELIREINHFIREQHLEKQVVFVPNYDIHISRLMVAGCDIWLNTPRRPREASGTSGMKAAMNGLPNLSVLDGWWDEADYVRTGWAIGHGENYDDPNYQDEVEANALYELLEKEVVPLFYDHRDTDGLPRPWVAKMKDAIRLNCPFFNTARMVGEYAQRAYFPASDRYHTLTVDNYAPAKELAAWKEKLGEHWFNIKIKDIDVSAASDIEVNQTVAVKAKVDLATLTNNDVQVELYQGAIDANGEIVNAVPVVMDYQGEDGQQLSIYTGNITYTASGLQGLSLRVLPKNKNLANPYEPRLIAWAESE
;
A
#
# COMPACT_ATOMS: atom_id res chain seq x y z
N MET A 1 -5.98 27.20 -42.81
CA MET A 1 -5.27 26.48 -43.88
C MET A 1 -5.04 25.07 -43.39
N GLN A 2 -5.58 24.07 -44.04
CA GLN A 2 -5.35 22.67 -43.67
C GLN A 2 -4.09 22.16 -44.33
N PRO A 3 -3.22 21.37 -43.62
CA PRO A 3 -2.02 20.79 -44.20
C PRO A 3 -2.40 19.74 -45.25
N ILE A 4 -1.67 19.69 -46.37
CA ILE A 4 -1.82 18.68 -47.42
C ILE A 4 -1.28 17.32 -46.88
N ARG A 5 -0.27 17.37 -45.98
CA ARG A 5 0.34 16.22 -45.35
C ARG A 5 0.98 16.63 -44.02
N THR A 6 0.87 15.77 -42.99
CA THR A 6 1.54 15.95 -41.73
C THR A 6 2.70 14.96 -41.60
N PHE A 7 3.78 15.38 -40.94
CA PHE A 7 4.94 14.56 -40.63
C PHE A 7 5.22 14.69 -39.13
N ASN A 8 5.52 13.58 -38.50
CA ASN A 8 6.14 13.59 -37.20
C ASN A 8 7.65 13.64 -37.36
N VAL A 9 8.28 14.73 -36.97
CA VAL A 9 9.73 14.93 -37.06
C VAL A 9 10.33 14.86 -35.67
N SER A 10 11.09 13.82 -35.39
CA SER A 10 11.83 13.65 -34.14
C SER A 10 13.33 13.81 -34.36
N PRO A 11 14.09 14.22 -33.33
CA PRO A 11 15.55 14.33 -33.43
C PRO A 11 16.18 12.96 -33.69
N SER A 12 17.28 12.96 -34.41
CA SER A 12 18.08 11.76 -34.62
C SER A 12 19.12 11.62 -33.52
N LEU A 13 18.95 10.60 -32.69
CA LEU A 13 19.90 10.33 -31.61
C LEU A 13 21.23 9.85 -32.20
N PRO A 14 22.36 10.56 -31.98
CA PRO A 14 23.67 10.09 -32.43
C PRO A 14 24.01 8.71 -31.85
N PRO A 15 24.68 7.81 -32.58
CA PRO A 15 25.00 6.44 -32.14
C PRO A 15 25.73 6.40 -30.78
N ARG A 16 26.58 7.38 -30.49
CA ARG A 16 27.30 7.48 -29.22
C ARG A 16 26.39 7.75 -28.03
N LEU A 17 25.19 8.33 -28.26
CA LEU A 17 24.19 8.66 -27.23
C LEU A 17 23.07 7.59 -27.10
N GLU A 18 23.13 6.47 -27.84
CA GLU A 18 22.12 5.40 -27.81
C GLU A 18 21.83 4.86 -26.39
N PRO A 19 22.83 4.80 -25.45
CA PRO A 19 22.54 4.42 -24.06
C PRO A 19 21.46 5.27 -23.38
N LEU A 20 21.28 6.55 -23.76
CA LEU A 20 20.23 7.42 -23.21
C LEU A 20 18.82 6.84 -23.43
N ARG A 21 18.57 6.18 -24.56
CA ARG A 21 17.28 5.55 -24.86
C ARG A 21 16.98 4.43 -23.87
N ARG A 22 17.95 3.54 -23.62
CA ARG A 22 17.82 2.43 -22.66
C ARG A 22 17.58 2.96 -21.24
N LEU A 23 18.35 3.97 -20.84
CA LEU A 23 18.21 4.63 -19.55
C LEU A 23 16.84 5.30 -19.39
N ALA A 24 16.31 5.97 -20.43
CA ALA A 24 15.02 6.66 -20.39
C ALA A 24 13.83 5.72 -20.20
N TYR A 25 13.88 4.53 -20.78
CA TYR A 25 12.79 3.55 -20.73
C TYR A 25 12.84 2.61 -19.50
N ASN A 26 13.91 2.59 -18.72
CA ASN A 26 13.96 1.85 -17.46
C ASN A 26 13.83 2.81 -16.28
N LEU A 27 12.72 2.72 -15.53
CA LEU A 27 12.42 3.64 -14.42
C LEU A 27 13.44 3.60 -13.27
N HIS A 28 14.46 2.74 -13.31
CA HIS A 28 15.60 2.77 -12.38
C HIS A 28 16.21 4.18 -12.28
N TRP A 29 16.14 4.99 -13.33
CA TRP A 29 16.59 6.38 -13.33
C TRP A 29 15.92 7.23 -12.21
N ASP A 30 14.70 6.91 -11.77
CA ASP A 30 14.00 7.72 -10.77
C ASP A 30 14.66 7.63 -9.38
N TRP A 31 15.28 6.51 -9.05
CA TRP A 31 15.97 6.33 -7.78
C TRP A 31 17.49 6.15 -7.90
N ASN A 32 18.03 6.30 -9.11
CA ASN A 32 19.46 6.44 -9.37
C ASN A 32 19.80 7.91 -9.61
N VAL A 33 20.52 8.51 -8.66
CA VAL A 33 20.83 9.94 -8.67
C VAL A 33 21.69 10.33 -9.89
N ASP A 34 22.69 9.53 -10.26
CA ASP A 34 23.58 9.80 -11.39
C ASP A 34 22.81 9.84 -12.71
N THR A 35 21.85 8.93 -12.90
CA THR A 35 21.02 8.87 -14.12
C THR A 35 20.03 10.03 -14.18
N LYS A 36 19.42 10.39 -13.03
CA LYS A 36 18.52 11.55 -12.96
C LYS A 36 19.25 12.85 -13.28
N ASP A 37 20.47 13.04 -12.75
CA ASP A 37 21.30 14.19 -13.02
C ASP A 37 21.80 14.23 -14.48
N LEU A 38 22.02 13.08 -15.09
CA LEU A 38 22.39 12.99 -16.52
C LEU A 38 21.32 13.63 -17.40
N PHE A 39 20.03 13.29 -17.20
CA PHE A 39 18.93 13.89 -17.97
C PHE A 39 18.77 15.38 -17.68
N ARG A 40 18.89 15.80 -16.41
CA ARG A 40 18.88 17.24 -16.07
C ARG A 40 20.04 17.99 -16.74
N ARG A 41 21.23 17.42 -16.79
CA ARG A 41 22.40 18.01 -17.46
C ARG A 41 22.25 18.04 -19.00
N LEU A 42 21.55 17.06 -19.57
CA LEU A 42 21.29 17.03 -21.00
C LEU A 42 20.60 18.30 -21.47
N ASP A 43 19.50 18.72 -20.77
CA ASP A 43 18.81 19.99 -21.00
C ASP A 43 17.92 20.27 -19.76
N SER A 44 18.35 21.21 -18.92
CA SER A 44 17.67 21.54 -17.66
C SER A 44 16.26 22.11 -17.85
N ASP A 45 16.10 23.01 -18.82
CA ASP A 45 14.80 23.68 -19.07
C ASP A 45 13.80 22.68 -19.66
N LEU A 46 14.26 21.81 -20.53
CA LEU A 46 13.44 20.76 -21.10
C LEU A 46 13.10 19.67 -20.07
N TRP A 47 14.01 19.36 -19.14
CA TRP A 47 13.76 18.45 -18.01
C TRP A 47 12.60 18.95 -17.16
N GLU A 48 12.62 20.21 -16.75
CA GLU A 48 11.55 20.79 -15.93
C GLU A 48 10.23 20.94 -16.75
N SER A 49 10.29 21.42 -17.98
CA SER A 49 9.08 21.62 -18.80
C SER A 49 8.43 20.32 -19.30
N SER A 50 9.17 19.23 -19.38
CA SER A 50 8.64 17.89 -19.70
C SER A 50 8.07 17.14 -18.49
N HIS A 51 8.00 17.75 -17.32
CA HIS A 51 7.66 17.09 -16.07
C HIS A 51 8.54 15.87 -15.75
N HIS A 52 9.88 16.07 -15.92
CA HIS A 52 10.89 15.04 -15.66
C HIS A 52 10.70 13.77 -16.51
N ASN A 53 10.28 13.92 -17.75
CA ASN A 53 10.05 12.81 -18.68
C ASN A 53 11.22 12.65 -19.67
N PRO A 54 12.14 11.72 -19.45
CA PRO A 54 13.31 11.56 -20.31
C PRO A 54 12.95 11.07 -21.73
N VAL A 55 11.82 10.34 -21.90
CA VAL A 55 11.37 9.89 -23.23
C VAL A 55 10.87 11.07 -24.06
N LEU A 56 10.02 11.93 -23.46
CA LEU A 56 9.56 13.15 -24.11
C LEU A 56 10.74 14.10 -24.43
N MET A 57 11.70 14.23 -23.50
CA MET A 57 12.93 14.99 -23.74
C MET A 57 13.66 14.51 -25.00
N LEU A 58 13.93 13.21 -25.09
CA LEU A 58 14.66 12.63 -26.25
C LEU A 58 13.85 12.76 -27.54
N GLY A 59 12.53 12.87 -27.47
CA GLY A 59 11.63 13.09 -28.61
C GLY A 59 11.53 14.56 -29.08
N THR A 60 11.92 15.53 -28.23
CA THR A 60 11.70 16.97 -28.47
C THR A 60 12.96 17.85 -28.38
N ILE A 61 14.07 17.32 -27.87
CA ILE A 61 15.34 18.03 -27.73
C ILE A 61 15.87 18.51 -29.10
N SER A 62 16.54 19.64 -29.13
CA SER A 62 17.11 20.16 -30.37
C SER A 62 18.28 19.29 -30.89
N GLN A 63 18.33 19.09 -32.21
CA GLN A 63 19.43 18.33 -32.83
C GLN A 63 20.81 18.97 -32.57
N SER A 64 20.88 20.32 -32.49
CA SER A 64 22.11 21.03 -32.13
C SER A 64 22.61 20.65 -30.73
N ARG A 65 21.70 20.56 -29.74
CA ARG A 65 22.06 20.16 -28.37
C ARG A 65 22.60 18.75 -28.33
N LEU A 66 22.00 17.81 -29.06
CA LEU A 66 22.53 16.44 -29.15
C LEU A 66 23.92 16.37 -29.73
N LEU A 67 24.22 17.20 -30.75
CA LEU A 67 25.55 17.28 -31.36
C LEU A 67 26.59 17.93 -30.42
N GLU A 68 26.19 18.92 -29.62
CA GLU A 68 27.05 19.52 -28.62
C GLU A 68 27.46 18.51 -27.52
N VAL A 69 26.51 17.73 -26.99
CA VAL A 69 26.84 16.79 -25.91
C VAL A 69 27.64 15.58 -26.37
N VAL A 70 27.66 15.25 -27.67
CA VAL A 70 28.56 14.23 -28.22
C VAL A 70 30.03 14.63 -28.10
N GLU A 71 30.32 15.93 -28.07
CA GLU A 71 31.69 16.47 -27.92
C GLU A 71 32.04 16.75 -26.43
N ASP A 72 31.07 16.61 -25.52
CA ASP A 72 31.31 16.79 -24.05
C ASP A 72 31.78 15.48 -23.43
N GLU A 73 33.10 15.31 -23.28
CA GLU A 73 33.71 14.13 -22.64
C GLU A 73 33.21 13.89 -21.21
N GLY A 74 32.92 14.96 -20.47
CA GLY A 74 32.40 14.87 -19.09
C GLY A 74 30.97 14.34 -19.07
N PHE A 75 30.12 14.73 -20.03
CA PHE A 75 28.76 14.19 -20.20
C PHE A 75 28.82 12.72 -20.62
N LEU A 76 29.66 12.39 -21.60
CA LEU A 76 29.83 11.01 -22.07
C LEU A 76 30.33 10.08 -20.95
N ALA A 77 31.29 10.52 -20.14
CA ALA A 77 31.80 9.76 -19.01
C ALA A 77 30.72 9.52 -17.93
N GLN A 78 29.84 10.50 -17.69
CA GLN A 78 28.68 10.33 -16.78
C GLN A 78 27.66 9.35 -17.36
N MET A 79 27.35 9.46 -18.65
CA MET A 79 26.44 8.54 -19.35
C MET A 79 26.95 7.09 -19.30
N ASP A 80 28.23 6.87 -19.62
CA ASP A 80 28.86 5.55 -19.57
C ASP A 80 28.89 4.96 -18.15
N ARG A 81 28.98 5.81 -17.12
CA ARG A 81 28.87 5.38 -15.73
C ARG A 81 27.43 4.98 -15.38
N ALA A 82 26.45 5.80 -15.74
CA ALA A 82 25.04 5.52 -15.50
C ALA A 82 24.59 4.23 -16.21
N ASP A 83 25.05 4.03 -17.45
CA ASP A 83 24.75 2.84 -18.23
C ASP A 83 25.35 1.56 -17.59
N ARG A 84 26.61 1.62 -17.12
CA ARG A 84 27.23 0.51 -16.37
C ARG A 84 26.51 0.25 -15.03
N GLN A 85 26.11 1.30 -14.30
CA GLN A 85 25.35 1.14 -13.07
C GLN A 85 24.03 0.40 -13.29
N LEU A 86 23.34 0.68 -14.40
CA LEU A 86 22.15 -0.07 -14.78
C LEU A 86 22.47 -1.54 -15.11
N ASP A 87 23.55 -1.82 -15.84
CA ASP A 87 23.99 -3.20 -16.14
C ASP A 87 24.34 -3.96 -14.87
N ASP A 88 25.11 -3.35 -13.96
CA ASP A 88 25.48 -3.94 -12.68
C ASP A 88 24.22 -4.25 -11.85
N TYR A 89 23.28 -3.31 -11.77
CA TYR A 89 22.01 -3.47 -11.08
C TYR A 89 21.17 -4.63 -11.63
N LEU A 90 21.10 -4.76 -12.96
CA LEU A 90 20.31 -5.82 -13.63
C LEU A 90 20.96 -7.21 -13.52
N GLN A 91 22.26 -7.29 -13.23
CA GLN A 91 23.05 -8.54 -13.18
C GLN A 91 23.46 -8.95 -11.75
N GLU A 92 23.27 -8.07 -10.77
CA GLU A 92 23.66 -8.35 -9.40
C GLU A 92 22.93 -9.59 -8.85
N ARG A 93 23.69 -10.42 -8.08
CA ARG A 93 23.09 -11.52 -7.33
C ARG A 93 22.27 -11.00 -6.16
N THR A 94 20.96 -10.99 -6.33
CA THR A 94 19.98 -10.37 -5.43
C THR A 94 19.70 -11.16 -4.17
N TRP A 95 18.97 -10.55 -3.23
CA TRP A 95 18.48 -11.19 -2.01
C TRP A 95 17.60 -12.41 -2.32
N TYR A 96 16.66 -12.30 -3.27
CA TYR A 96 15.77 -13.40 -3.67
C TYR A 96 16.55 -14.62 -4.17
N GLN A 97 17.53 -14.42 -5.04
CA GLN A 97 18.34 -15.53 -5.57
C GLN A 97 19.11 -16.27 -4.47
N LYS A 98 19.55 -15.57 -3.41
CA LYS A 98 20.18 -16.18 -2.24
C LYS A 98 19.19 -17.04 -1.42
N GLN A 99 17.91 -16.64 -1.37
CA GLN A 99 16.87 -17.32 -0.59
C GLN A 99 16.26 -18.52 -1.31
N ARG A 100 16.17 -18.49 -2.65
CA ARG A 100 15.39 -19.45 -3.46
C ARG A 100 16.18 -20.17 -4.55
N GLU A 101 17.52 -20.24 -4.45
CA GLU A 101 18.43 -20.74 -5.50
C GLU A 101 18.10 -22.17 -5.98
N GLN A 102 17.55 -23.04 -5.12
CA GLN A 102 17.25 -24.46 -5.44
C GLN A 102 15.76 -24.72 -5.73
N LYS A 103 14.95 -23.68 -5.84
CA LYS A 103 13.49 -23.84 -6.05
C LYS A 103 13.12 -23.84 -7.53
N PRO A 104 11.97 -24.41 -7.91
CA PRO A 104 11.43 -24.28 -9.25
C PRO A 104 11.27 -22.80 -9.66
N LYS A 105 11.26 -22.55 -10.98
CA LYS A 105 11.04 -21.19 -11.49
C LYS A 105 9.69 -20.64 -10.99
N GLU A 106 9.73 -19.50 -10.32
CA GLU A 106 8.57 -18.81 -9.74
C GLU A 106 8.25 -17.54 -10.53
N CYS A 107 7.01 -17.07 -10.41
CA CYS A 107 6.55 -15.78 -10.91
C CYS A 107 5.40 -15.33 -10.01
N TYR A 108 5.46 -14.08 -9.56
CA TYR A 108 4.44 -13.48 -8.69
C TYR A 108 3.75 -12.34 -9.41
N ALA A 109 2.43 -12.35 -9.49
CA ALA A 109 1.66 -11.28 -10.12
C ALA A 109 1.03 -10.38 -9.05
N TYR A 110 1.36 -9.08 -9.10
CA TYR A 110 0.86 -8.06 -8.19
C TYR A 110 -0.17 -7.18 -8.92
N PHE A 111 -1.43 -7.30 -8.53
CA PHE A 111 -2.55 -6.58 -9.14
C PHE A 111 -2.88 -5.33 -8.33
N SER A 112 -2.93 -4.18 -8.98
CA SER A 112 -3.39 -2.92 -8.39
C SER A 112 -4.10 -2.06 -9.41
N ALA A 113 -5.14 -1.32 -8.99
CA ALA A 113 -5.83 -0.36 -9.84
C ALA A 113 -4.97 0.87 -10.16
N GLU A 114 -3.94 1.17 -9.35
CA GLU A 114 -3.10 2.34 -9.48
C GLU A 114 -1.64 2.06 -9.10
N PHE A 115 -0.68 2.74 -9.78
CA PHE A 115 0.75 2.66 -9.51
C PHE A 115 1.39 4.05 -9.55
N GLY A 116 1.81 4.58 -8.42
CA GLY A 116 2.53 5.84 -8.29
C GLY A 116 4.04 5.64 -8.36
N LEU A 117 4.60 5.68 -9.54
CA LEU A 117 6.02 5.39 -9.82
C LEU A 117 6.85 6.65 -10.00
N VAL A 118 6.47 7.48 -10.96
CA VAL A 118 7.17 8.69 -11.38
C VAL A 118 6.16 9.77 -11.83
N ASP A 119 6.59 11.03 -11.85
CA ASP A 119 5.73 12.17 -12.19
C ASP A 119 5.17 12.08 -13.62
N CYS A 120 5.98 11.61 -14.57
CA CYS A 120 5.60 11.51 -15.98
C CYS A 120 4.68 10.33 -16.32
N LEU A 121 4.30 9.49 -15.34
CA LEU A 121 3.35 8.38 -15.52
C LEU A 121 2.20 8.52 -14.50
N PRO A 122 1.19 9.37 -14.76
CA PRO A 122 0.16 9.72 -13.80
C PRO A 122 -0.97 8.68 -13.72
N VAL A 123 -0.64 7.42 -13.43
CA VAL A 123 -1.58 6.29 -13.26
C VAL A 123 -1.84 5.99 -11.77
N TYR A 124 -1.91 7.02 -10.93
CA TYR A 124 -2.17 6.95 -9.50
C TYR A 124 -2.98 8.16 -9.02
N SER A 125 -3.67 7.99 -7.88
CA SER A 125 -4.44 9.07 -7.24
C SER A 125 -3.91 9.44 -5.86
N GLY A 126 -3.36 8.49 -5.11
CA GLY A 126 -2.98 8.69 -3.72
C GLY A 126 -2.01 7.66 -3.16
N GLY A 127 -2.10 7.46 -1.84
CA GLY A 127 -1.17 6.63 -1.09
C GLY A 127 -1.16 5.16 -1.50
N LEU A 128 -2.31 4.60 -1.94
CA LEU A 128 -2.40 3.23 -2.42
C LEU A 128 -1.50 3.01 -3.66
N GLY A 129 -1.60 3.91 -4.64
CA GLY A 129 -0.78 3.83 -5.84
C GLY A 129 0.70 4.05 -5.58
N VAL A 130 1.05 5.01 -4.72
CA VAL A 130 2.46 5.24 -4.35
C VAL A 130 3.03 4.02 -3.63
N LEU A 131 2.28 3.37 -2.73
CA LEU A 131 2.71 2.13 -2.10
C LEU A 131 2.91 1.00 -3.12
N ALA A 132 1.98 0.83 -4.08
CA ALA A 132 2.12 -0.16 -5.15
C ALA A 132 3.37 0.11 -6.01
N GLY A 133 3.67 1.38 -6.32
CA GLY A 133 4.91 1.77 -7.00
C GLY A 133 6.16 1.46 -6.18
N ASP A 134 6.16 1.80 -4.90
CA ASP A 134 7.25 1.51 -3.97
C ASP A 134 7.45 0.00 -3.78
N HIS A 135 6.37 -0.80 -3.80
CA HIS A 135 6.43 -2.26 -3.77
C HIS A 135 7.17 -2.82 -5.00
N LEU A 136 6.85 -2.33 -6.21
CA LEU A 136 7.53 -2.76 -7.44
C LEU A 136 9.02 -2.37 -7.44
N LYS A 137 9.36 -1.16 -6.99
CA LYS A 137 10.76 -0.71 -6.88
C LYS A 137 11.55 -1.59 -5.93
N SER A 138 11.02 -1.86 -4.74
CA SER A 138 11.69 -2.75 -3.78
C SER A 138 11.70 -4.21 -4.19
N ALA A 139 10.68 -4.70 -4.89
CA ALA A 139 10.71 -6.02 -5.50
C ALA A 139 11.83 -6.13 -6.54
N SER A 140 12.07 -5.07 -7.31
CA SER A 140 13.22 -4.96 -8.22
C SER A 140 14.54 -5.01 -7.47
N ASP A 141 14.72 -4.18 -6.44
CA ASP A 141 15.96 -4.13 -5.64
C ASP A 141 16.27 -5.48 -4.95
N LEU A 142 15.25 -6.19 -4.51
CA LEU A 142 15.37 -7.52 -3.91
C LEU A 142 15.48 -8.64 -4.96
N GLY A 143 15.22 -8.35 -6.24
CA GLY A 143 15.26 -9.30 -7.35
C GLY A 143 14.14 -10.33 -7.35
N LEU A 144 12.97 -10.00 -6.80
CA LEU A 144 11.82 -10.90 -6.86
C LEU A 144 11.34 -11.10 -8.31
N PRO A 145 10.97 -12.33 -8.70
CA PRO A 145 10.37 -12.60 -10.01
C PRO A 145 8.90 -12.12 -10.05
N LEU A 146 8.73 -10.83 -9.84
CA LEU A 146 7.43 -10.19 -9.74
C LEU A 146 7.05 -9.48 -11.04
N VAL A 147 5.77 -9.52 -11.39
CA VAL A 147 5.18 -8.73 -12.47
C VAL A 147 4.01 -7.92 -11.93
N GLY A 148 3.96 -6.63 -12.26
CA GLY A 148 2.82 -5.78 -11.95
C GLY A 148 1.71 -5.93 -13.01
N VAL A 149 0.45 -5.80 -12.59
CA VAL A 149 -0.74 -5.82 -13.44
C VAL A 149 -1.64 -4.66 -13.10
N GLY A 150 -1.97 -3.80 -14.06
CA GLY A 150 -2.80 -2.63 -13.87
C GLY A 150 -3.55 -2.18 -15.11
N LEU A 151 -4.12 -0.99 -15.03
CA LEU A 151 -4.81 -0.31 -16.14
C LEU A 151 -4.02 0.93 -16.56
N LEU A 152 -3.98 1.21 -17.86
CA LEU A 152 -3.36 2.41 -18.41
C LEU A 152 -4.42 3.47 -18.69
N TYR A 153 -4.47 4.49 -17.83
CA TYR A 153 -5.50 5.51 -17.91
C TYR A 153 -5.12 6.63 -18.87
N GLN A 154 -6.00 6.94 -19.81
CA GLN A 154 -5.78 7.97 -20.82
C GLN A 154 -5.75 9.38 -20.24
N GLN A 155 -6.58 9.66 -19.23
CA GLN A 155 -6.62 10.93 -18.51
C GLN A 155 -6.03 10.80 -17.08
N GLY A 156 -5.93 9.58 -16.57
CA GLY A 156 -5.40 9.28 -15.24
C GLY A 156 -6.23 9.90 -14.12
N TYR A 157 -5.54 10.53 -13.15
CA TYR A 157 -6.15 11.33 -12.11
C TYR A 157 -6.02 12.83 -12.48
N PHE A 158 -6.90 13.66 -11.98
CA PHE A 158 -6.99 15.07 -12.41
C PHE A 158 -5.81 15.94 -11.93
N ALA A 159 -5.51 16.97 -12.69
CA ALA A 159 -4.74 18.11 -12.25
C ALA A 159 -5.67 19.11 -11.52
N GLN A 160 -5.29 19.47 -10.28
CA GLN A 160 -6.06 20.39 -9.44
C GLN A 160 -5.69 21.85 -9.75
N TYR A 161 -6.69 22.71 -9.89
CA TYR A 161 -6.48 24.14 -9.71
C TYR A 161 -7.52 24.73 -8.76
N LEU A 162 -7.17 25.80 -8.09
CA LEU A 162 -8.09 26.53 -7.22
C LEU A 162 -8.60 27.78 -7.92
N ASN A 163 -9.93 27.95 -7.96
CA ASN A 163 -10.52 29.17 -8.45
C ASN A 163 -10.30 30.35 -7.46
N ALA A 164 -10.80 31.53 -7.80
CA ALA A 164 -10.65 32.72 -6.95
C ALA A 164 -11.27 32.60 -5.54
N ASP A 165 -12.25 31.70 -5.38
CA ASP A 165 -12.88 31.40 -4.08
C ASP A 165 -12.10 30.33 -3.26
N GLY A 166 -11.01 29.77 -3.80
CA GLY A 166 -10.28 28.67 -3.16
C GLY A 166 -10.94 27.31 -3.35
N TRP A 167 -11.97 27.23 -4.21
CA TRP A 167 -12.66 25.97 -4.52
C TRP A 167 -11.86 25.15 -5.50
N GLN A 168 -11.69 23.85 -5.23
CA GLN A 168 -11.03 22.91 -6.11
C GLN A 168 -11.81 22.70 -7.40
N GLN A 169 -11.09 22.80 -8.53
CA GLN A 169 -11.54 22.45 -9.87
C GLN A 169 -10.64 21.35 -10.44
N GLU A 170 -11.16 20.54 -11.34
CA GLU A 170 -10.46 19.40 -11.94
C GLU A 170 -10.21 19.66 -13.43
N ARG A 171 -8.97 19.40 -13.86
CA ARG A 171 -8.59 19.34 -15.28
C ARG A 171 -8.07 17.96 -15.60
N TYR A 172 -8.63 17.30 -16.59
CA TYR A 172 -8.20 16.00 -17.06
C TYR A 172 -7.33 16.18 -18.30
N LEU A 173 -6.06 15.83 -18.18
CA LEU A 173 -5.08 15.95 -19.25
C LEU A 173 -4.96 14.61 -19.98
N LEU A 174 -4.91 14.64 -21.31
CA LEU A 174 -4.70 13.43 -22.10
C LEU A 174 -3.22 13.03 -22.06
N ASN A 175 -2.98 11.78 -21.67
CA ASN A 175 -1.65 11.19 -21.64
C ASN A 175 -1.23 10.75 -23.07
N ASP A 176 -0.06 11.17 -23.50
CA ASP A 176 0.54 10.71 -24.75
C ASP A 176 1.43 9.49 -24.48
N PHE A 177 0.87 8.30 -24.56
CA PHE A 177 1.55 7.05 -24.23
C PHE A 177 2.80 6.77 -25.04
N TYR A 178 2.89 7.31 -26.27
CA TYR A 178 4.06 7.13 -27.13
C TYR A 178 5.25 8.02 -26.75
N ASN A 179 5.01 9.06 -25.98
CA ASN A 179 6.02 9.94 -25.39
C ASN A 179 6.24 9.71 -23.89
N MET A 180 5.82 8.54 -23.36
CA MET A 180 6.04 8.07 -21.99
C MET A 180 6.98 6.86 -21.99
N PRO A 181 7.56 6.49 -20.84
CA PRO A 181 8.42 5.29 -20.72
C PRO A 181 7.62 3.98 -20.79
N LEU A 182 6.89 3.81 -21.89
CA LEU A 182 5.97 2.71 -22.17
C LEU A 182 6.39 1.97 -23.44
N HIS A 183 6.37 0.64 -23.39
CA HIS A 183 6.54 -0.21 -24.55
C HIS A 183 5.21 -0.89 -24.92
N LEU A 184 4.77 -0.77 -26.15
CA LEU A 184 3.63 -1.53 -26.65
C LEU A 184 4.05 -2.98 -26.91
N GLU A 185 3.44 -3.93 -26.20
CA GLU A 185 3.73 -5.35 -26.38
C GLU A 185 3.20 -5.85 -27.73
N ARG A 186 3.96 -6.74 -28.36
CA ARG A 186 3.68 -7.27 -29.70
C ARG A 186 3.78 -8.77 -29.75
N ASN A 187 2.94 -9.36 -30.59
CA ASN A 187 3.05 -10.75 -30.97
C ASN A 187 4.31 -11.01 -31.82
N VAL A 188 4.67 -12.29 -32.01
CA VAL A 188 5.82 -12.71 -32.81
C VAL A 188 5.74 -12.20 -34.27
N ASP A 189 4.53 -12.04 -34.81
CA ASP A 189 4.29 -11.51 -36.15
C ASP A 189 4.38 -9.97 -36.23
N GLY A 190 4.66 -9.28 -35.13
CA GLY A 190 4.78 -7.82 -35.06
C GLY A 190 3.43 -7.10 -34.82
N SER A 191 2.30 -7.80 -34.81
CA SER A 191 1.02 -7.20 -34.46
C SER A 191 0.97 -6.85 -32.97
N GLU A 192 0.09 -5.90 -32.59
CA GLU A 192 -0.12 -5.53 -31.19
C GLU A 192 -0.64 -6.73 -30.39
N LEU A 193 -0.11 -6.98 -29.20
CA LEU A 193 -0.67 -7.96 -28.29
C LEU A 193 -1.98 -7.41 -27.73
N ARG A 194 -3.09 -8.11 -28.04
CA ARG A 194 -4.44 -7.76 -27.61
C ARG A 194 -5.08 -8.93 -26.88
N ILE A 195 -5.87 -8.60 -25.86
CA ILE A 195 -6.77 -9.55 -25.18
C ILE A 195 -8.23 -9.18 -25.46
N ALA A 196 -9.14 -10.12 -25.19
CA ALA A 196 -10.57 -9.91 -25.38
C ALA A 196 -11.32 -10.45 -24.18
N VAL A 197 -11.97 -9.59 -23.42
CA VAL A 197 -12.78 -9.93 -22.23
C VAL A 197 -14.26 -9.94 -22.59
N ASP A 198 -14.98 -10.95 -22.11
CA ASP A 198 -16.42 -11.06 -22.33
C ASP A 198 -17.20 -10.11 -21.40
N TYR A 199 -18.00 -9.23 -22.01
CA TYR A 199 -18.99 -8.37 -21.34
C TYR A 199 -20.37 -8.74 -21.86
N PRO A 200 -21.47 -8.36 -21.19
CA PRO A 200 -22.80 -8.71 -21.63
C PRO A 200 -23.06 -8.31 -23.09
N GLY A 201 -23.28 -9.32 -23.95
CA GLY A 201 -23.60 -9.16 -25.36
C GLY A 201 -22.44 -8.72 -26.28
N ARG A 202 -21.22 -8.58 -25.78
CA ARG A 202 -20.05 -8.12 -26.57
C ARG A 202 -18.72 -8.56 -25.98
N LYS A 203 -17.67 -8.42 -26.77
CA LYS A 203 -16.26 -8.50 -26.30
C LYS A 203 -15.67 -7.10 -26.21
N VAL A 204 -14.94 -6.85 -25.13
CA VAL A 204 -14.12 -5.64 -24.95
C VAL A 204 -12.66 -6.02 -25.13
N TYR A 205 -11.98 -5.31 -26.00
CA TYR A 205 -10.59 -5.57 -26.34
C TYR A 205 -9.70 -4.61 -25.56
N ALA A 206 -8.51 -5.08 -25.16
CA ALA A 206 -7.47 -4.24 -24.59
C ALA A 206 -6.11 -4.59 -25.21
N ARG A 207 -5.30 -3.58 -25.54
CA ARG A 207 -3.89 -3.75 -25.88
C ARG A 207 -3.04 -3.70 -24.61
N VAL A 208 -1.83 -4.24 -24.71
CA VAL A 208 -0.95 -4.40 -23.55
C VAL A 208 0.26 -3.48 -23.70
N TRP A 209 0.47 -2.66 -22.69
CA TRP A 209 1.66 -1.83 -22.54
C TRP A 209 2.54 -2.33 -21.40
N ARG A 210 3.86 -2.14 -21.51
CA ARG A 210 4.83 -2.48 -20.47
C ARG A 210 5.63 -1.26 -20.03
N VAL A 211 5.75 -1.08 -18.71
CA VAL A 211 6.69 -0.19 -18.02
C VAL A 211 7.79 -1.04 -17.43
N GLN A 212 9.05 -0.69 -17.61
CA GLN A 212 10.16 -1.40 -17.00
C GLN A 212 10.58 -0.69 -15.70
N VAL A 213 10.32 -1.31 -14.54
CA VAL A 213 10.65 -0.80 -13.22
C VAL A 213 11.87 -1.55 -12.68
N GLY A 214 13.07 -1.12 -13.07
CA GLY A 214 14.31 -1.88 -12.83
C GLY A 214 14.25 -3.26 -13.46
N THR A 215 14.21 -4.33 -12.66
CA THR A 215 14.06 -5.72 -13.13
C THR A 215 12.60 -6.16 -13.28
N VAL A 216 11.64 -5.42 -12.69
CA VAL A 216 10.22 -5.78 -12.62
C VAL A 216 9.43 -5.16 -13.79
N PRO A 217 8.78 -5.96 -14.67
CA PRO A 217 7.85 -5.43 -15.64
C PRO A 217 6.48 -5.13 -15.00
N LEU A 218 5.92 -3.98 -15.32
CA LEU A 218 4.52 -3.63 -15.04
C LEU A 218 3.75 -3.65 -16.35
N TYR A 219 2.75 -4.52 -16.46
CA TYR A 219 1.87 -4.62 -17.61
C TYR A 219 0.57 -3.86 -17.35
N LEU A 220 0.18 -3.03 -18.29
CA LEU A 220 -0.97 -2.15 -18.22
C LEU A 220 -1.92 -2.40 -19.38
N LEU A 221 -3.21 -2.55 -19.10
CA LEU A 221 -4.27 -2.76 -20.08
C LEU A 221 -4.88 -1.42 -20.52
N ASP A 222 -5.06 -1.24 -21.82
CA ASP A 222 -5.61 -0.05 -22.47
C ASP A 222 -6.76 -0.45 -23.41
N THR A 223 -7.98 -0.02 -23.08
CA THR A 223 -9.19 -0.31 -23.87
C THR A 223 -9.48 0.74 -24.95
N ASN A 224 -8.74 1.83 -25.00
CA ASN A 224 -8.91 2.90 -25.99
C ASN A 224 -8.36 2.49 -27.35
N ILE A 225 -8.99 1.47 -27.95
CA ILE A 225 -8.59 0.88 -29.25
C ILE A 225 -9.82 0.46 -30.06
N GLU A 226 -9.67 0.47 -31.40
CA GLU A 226 -10.59 -0.24 -32.28
C GLU A 226 -10.44 -1.78 -32.09
N PRO A 227 -11.52 -2.59 -32.10
CA PRO A 227 -12.89 -2.25 -32.53
C PRO A 227 -13.86 -1.94 -31.37
N ASN A 228 -13.40 -1.47 -30.21
CA ASN A 228 -14.30 -1.12 -29.12
C ASN A 228 -15.25 0.02 -29.51
N ASN A 229 -16.42 0.07 -28.90
CA ASN A 229 -17.29 1.24 -29.00
C ASN A 229 -16.81 2.36 -28.03
N THR A 230 -17.34 3.57 -28.17
CA THR A 230 -16.94 4.73 -27.40
C THR A 230 -17.05 4.50 -25.88
N TYR A 231 -18.11 3.83 -25.40
CA TYR A 231 -18.28 3.54 -23.98
C TYR A 231 -17.22 2.57 -23.43
N ASP A 232 -16.81 1.60 -24.25
CA ASP A 232 -15.78 0.62 -23.88
C ASP A 232 -14.37 1.22 -23.96
N HIS A 233 -14.15 2.23 -24.83
CA HIS A 233 -12.91 3.04 -24.81
C HIS A 233 -12.71 3.68 -23.45
N ASP A 234 -13.77 4.24 -22.86
CA ASP A 234 -13.74 5.02 -21.62
C ASP A 234 -13.45 4.18 -20.36
N ILE A 235 -13.43 2.83 -20.44
CA ILE A 235 -13.11 1.96 -19.28
C ILE A 235 -11.74 2.32 -18.70
N THR A 236 -10.76 2.62 -19.56
CA THR A 236 -9.42 3.04 -19.12
C THR A 236 -9.17 4.55 -19.32
N ASP A 237 -10.19 5.39 -19.16
CA ASP A 237 -10.05 6.84 -19.27
C ASP A 237 -9.56 7.45 -17.95
N GLN A 238 -10.34 7.32 -16.89
CA GLN A 238 -10.10 7.98 -15.61
C GLN A 238 -9.99 6.98 -14.47
N LEU A 239 -8.95 7.13 -13.66
CA LEU A 239 -8.81 6.40 -12.41
C LEU A 239 -9.90 6.84 -11.40
N TYR A 240 -10.69 5.88 -10.92
CA TYR A 240 -11.86 6.11 -10.05
C TYR A 240 -12.93 7.03 -10.66
N GLY A 241 -12.94 7.16 -11.96
CA GLY A 241 -13.93 7.95 -12.70
C GLY A 241 -15.27 7.22 -12.88
N GLY A 242 -16.24 7.94 -13.47
CA GLY A 242 -17.53 7.35 -13.83
C GLY A 242 -18.45 7.05 -12.64
N ASP A 243 -19.39 6.15 -12.88
CA ASP A 243 -20.36 5.65 -11.90
C ASP A 243 -20.02 4.22 -11.44
N ILE A 244 -20.96 3.56 -10.76
CA ILE A 244 -20.79 2.18 -10.28
C ILE A 244 -20.69 1.16 -11.43
N ASP A 245 -21.25 1.47 -12.62
CA ASP A 245 -21.11 0.62 -13.81
C ASP A 245 -19.70 0.70 -14.38
N MET A 246 -19.14 1.91 -14.47
CA MET A 246 -17.76 2.09 -14.89
C MET A 246 -16.82 1.41 -13.90
N ARG A 247 -17.12 1.46 -12.60
CA ARG A 247 -16.33 0.81 -11.56
C ARG A 247 -16.24 -0.69 -11.76
N ILE A 248 -17.38 -1.38 -11.95
CA ILE A 248 -17.36 -2.83 -12.19
C ILE A 248 -16.66 -3.18 -13.51
N HIS A 249 -16.79 -2.33 -14.55
CA HIS A 249 -16.08 -2.52 -15.82
C HIS A 249 -14.56 -2.48 -15.63
N GLN A 250 -14.05 -1.53 -14.87
CA GLN A 250 -12.61 -1.44 -14.55
C GLN A 250 -12.12 -2.66 -13.77
N GLU A 251 -12.91 -3.14 -12.80
CA GLU A 251 -12.55 -4.32 -11.99
C GLU A 251 -12.60 -5.62 -12.78
N ILE A 252 -13.54 -5.75 -13.74
CA ILE A 252 -13.58 -6.86 -14.70
C ILE A 252 -12.33 -6.81 -15.58
N MET A 253 -11.98 -5.66 -16.15
CA MET A 253 -10.81 -5.52 -17.02
C MET A 253 -9.52 -5.79 -16.25
N LEU A 254 -9.39 -5.28 -15.02
CA LEU A 254 -8.22 -5.51 -14.16
C LEU A 254 -8.11 -6.98 -13.76
N GLY A 255 -9.15 -7.57 -13.20
CA GLY A 255 -9.10 -8.92 -12.64
C GLY A 255 -9.10 -9.99 -13.74
N ILE A 256 -10.13 -10.01 -14.57
CA ILE A 256 -10.29 -11.01 -15.64
C ILE A 256 -9.32 -10.75 -16.78
N GLY A 257 -9.29 -9.51 -17.29
CA GLY A 257 -8.38 -9.10 -18.36
C GLY A 257 -6.90 -9.26 -17.97
N GLY A 258 -6.55 -8.91 -16.73
CA GLY A 258 -5.19 -9.10 -16.21
C GLY A 258 -4.73 -10.57 -16.22
N VAL A 259 -5.59 -11.51 -15.82
CA VAL A 259 -5.27 -12.96 -15.91
C VAL A 259 -5.12 -13.42 -17.36
N GLN A 260 -6.01 -12.98 -18.25
CA GLN A 260 -5.91 -13.31 -19.68
C GLN A 260 -4.65 -12.72 -20.31
N MET A 261 -4.25 -11.52 -19.92
CA MET A 261 -3.02 -10.88 -20.35
C MET A 261 -1.78 -11.68 -19.92
N LEU A 262 -1.70 -12.09 -18.64
CA LEU A 262 -0.59 -12.90 -18.14
C LEU A 262 -0.46 -14.23 -18.91
N LYS A 263 -1.59 -14.85 -19.24
CA LYS A 263 -1.64 -16.05 -20.08
C LYS A 263 -1.16 -15.76 -21.52
N ALA A 264 -1.62 -14.67 -22.14
CA ALA A 264 -1.23 -14.28 -23.49
C ALA A 264 0.28 -13.97 -23.58
N LEU A 265 0.88 -13.43 -22.51
CA LEU A 265 2.31 -13.22 -22.38
C LEU A 265 3.10 -14.51 -22.10
N GLY A 266 2.42 -15.67 -21.90
CA GLY A 266 3.06 -16.94 -21.61
C GLY A 266 3.68 -17.04 -20.21
N LEU A 267 3.27 -16.19 -19.27
CA LEU A 267 3.78 -16.14 -17.91
C LEU A 267 3.14 -17.23 -17.04
N LYS A 268 3.96 -18.09 -16.43
CA LYS A 268 3.52 -19.12 -15.48
C LYS A 268 3.56 -18.57 -14.06
N VAL A 269 2.49 -17.93 -13.67
CA VAL A 269 2.37 -17.30 -12.35
C VAL A 269 2.06 -18.32 -11.27
N THR A 270 2.81 -18.29 -10.17
CA THR A 270 2.72 -19.23 -9.04
C THR A 270 2.10 -18.62 -7.79
N ALA A 271 2.05 -17.29 -7.70
CA ALA A 271 1.34 -16.56 -6.65
C ALA A 271 0.70 -15.28 -7.20
N TYR A 272 -0.51 -14.98 -6.76
CA TYR A 272 -1.32 -13.83 -7.21
C TYR A 272 -1.63 -12.95 -6.01
N HIS A 273 -1.19 -11.71 -6.03
CA HIS A 273 -1.41 -10.74 -4.97
C HIS A 273 -2.47 -9.72 -5.40
N MET A 274 -3.58 -9.69 -4.71
CA MET A 274 -4.66 -8.72 -4.88
C MET A 274 -4.43 -7.56 -3.90
N ASN A 275 -3.99 -6.42 -4.41
CA ASN A 275 -3.84 -5.18 -3.63
C ASN A 275 -5.18 -4.46 -3.61
N GLU A 276 -5.95 -4.61 -2.55
CA GLU A 276 -7.36 -4.31 -2.40
C GLU A 276 -8.31 -5.25 -3.19
N GLY A 277 -9.63 -5.06 -2.97
CA GLY A 277 -10.68 -5.85 -3.61
C GLY A 277 -10.80 -5.69 -5.13
N HIS A 278 -10.23 -4.63 -5.70
CA HIS A 278 -10.38 -4.23 -7.11
C HIS A 278 -10.02 -5.32 -8.13
N ALA A 279 -9.17 -6.27 -7.76
CA ALA A 279 -8.71 -7.36 -8.62
C ALA A 279 -9.30 -8.72 -8.26
N ALA A 280 -10.29 -8.80 -7.36
CA ALA A 280 -10.79 -10.06 -6.83
C ALA A 280 -11.42 -10.96 -7.91
N PHE A 281 -11.91 -10.40 -9.00
CA PHE A 281 -12.40 -11.19 -10.14
C PHE A 281 -11.31 -12.02 -10.84
N SER A 282 -10.02 -11.75 -10.59
CA SER A 282 -8.92 -12.59 -11.05
C SER A 282 -9.06 -14.04 -10.57
N ALA A 283 -9.59 -14.26 -9.36
CA ALA A 283 -9.84 -15.58 -8.82
C ALA A 283 -10.90 -16.35 -9.62
N LEU A 284 -11.96 -15.68 -10.07
CA LEU A 284 -13.01 -16.29 -10.89
C LEU A 284 -12.47 -16.74 -12.25
N GLU A 285 -11.67 -15.89 -12.90
CA GLU A 285 -11.07 -16.20 -14.20
C GLU A 285 -10.08 -17.36 -14.10
N ARG A 286 -9.26 -17.39 -13.05
CA ARG A 286 -8.33 -18.50 -12.81
C ARG A 286 -9.07 -19.83 -12.60
N ILE A 287 -10.17 -19.83 -11.84
CA ILE A 287 -11.01 -21.02 -11.65
C ILE A 287 -11.60 -21.47 -13.01
N ARG A 288 -12.12 -20.53 -13.82
CA ARG A 288 -12.65 -20.83 -15.15
C ARG A 288 -11.61 -21.51 -16.04
N LEU A 289 -10.40 -20.96 -16.07
CA LEU A 289 -9.29 -21.53 -16.88
C LEU A 289 -8.95 -22.96 -16.43
N LEU A 290 -8.85 -23.21 -15.12
CA LEU A 290 -8.57 -24.57 -14.60
C LEU A 290 -9.70 -25.56 -14.91
N ILE A 291 -10.96 -25.12 -14.91
CA ILE A 291 -12.09 -25.96 -15.30
C ILE A 291 -12.01 -26.31 -16.79
N GLN A 292 -11.80 -25.31 -17.65
CA GLN A 292 -11.89 -25.49 -19.10
C GLN A 292 -10.64 -26.14 -19.71
N GLU A 293 -9.46 -25.89 -19.16
CA GLU A 293 -8.19 -26.33 -19.74
C GLU A 293 -7.65 -27.59 -19.06
N GLU A 294 -7.87 -27.73 -17.74
CA GLU A 294 -7.32 -28.85 -16.96
C GLU A 294 -8.40 -29.86 -16.54
N GLY A 295 -9.66 -29.61 -16.87
CA GLY A 295 -10.76 -30.54 -16.61
C GLY A 295 -11.12 -30.71 -15.12
N LEU A 296 -10.73 -29.75 -14.27
CA LEU A 296 -11.12 -29.76 -12.85
C LEU A 296 -12.59 -29.34 -12.67
N ASN A 297 -13.22 -29.79 -11.59
CA ASN A 297 -14.46 -29.17 -11.16
C ASN A 297 -14.22 -27.91 -10.32
N TYR A 298 -15.27 -27.14 -10.03
CA TYR A 298 -15.18 -25.88 -9.28
C TYR A 298 -14.48 -26.06 -7.92
N VAL A 299 -14.84 -27.09 -7.15
CA VAL A 299 -14.31 -27.30 -5.79
C VAL A 299 -12.80 -27.58 -5.84
N GLN A 300 -12.35 -28.36 -6.81
CA GLN A 300 -10.96 -28.70 -7.05
C GLN A 300 -10.15 -27.49 -7.53
N ALA A 301 -10.65 -26.76 -8.53
CA ALA A 301 -10.03 -25.56 -9.07
C ALA A 301 -9.88 -24.47 -8.00
N LYS A 302 -10.90 -24.32 -7.14
CA LYS A 302 -10.87 -23.37 -6.02
C LYS A 302 -9.71 -23.66 -5.04
N GLN A 303 -9.35 -24.94 -4.77
CA GLN A 303 -8.22 -25.23 -3.87
C GLN A 303 -6.92 -24.68 -4.44
N VAL A 304 -6.65 -24.87 -5.72
CA VAL A 304 -5.45 -24.38 -6.40
C VAL A 304 -5.41 -22.85 -6.40
N VAL A 305 -6.52 -22.20 -6.72
CA VAL A 305 -6.61 -20.73 -6.80
C VAL A 305 -6.45 -20.10 -5.44
N ALA A 306 -7.20 -20.54 -4.44
CA ALA A 306 -7.15 -19.95 -3.09
C ALA A 306 -5.78 -20.15 -2.44
N SER A 307 -5.13 -21.31 -2.61
CA SER A 307 -3.81 -21.59 -2.01
C SER A 307 -2.68 -20.69 -2.51
N SER A 308 -2.84 -20.14 -3.71
CA SER A 308 -1.86 -19.28 -4.38
C SER A 308 -2.29 -17.80 -4.49
N ASN A 309 -3.42 -17.43 -3.89
CA ASN A 309 -3.86 -16.04 -3.78
C ASN A 309 -3.49 -15.42 -2.43
N ILE A 310 -3.13 -14.16 -2.50
CA ILE A 310 -2.80 -13.27 -1.38
C ILE A 310 -3.73 -12.06 -1.49
N PHE A 311 -4.28 -11.61 -0.37
CA PHE A 311 -5.12 -10.42 -0.32
C PHE A 311 -4.61 -9.42 0.73
N THR A 312 -4.36 -8.20 0.31
CA THR A 312 -4.04 -7.08 1.21
C THR A 312 -5.15 -6.05 1.18
N THR A 313 -5.76 -5.78 2.35
CA THR A 313 -6.70 -4.67 2.49
C THR A 313 -6.02 -3.42 3.01
N HIS A 314 -6.40 -2.26 2.46
CA HIS A 314 -5.97 -0.92 2.89
C HIS A 314 -7.13 -0.11 3.45
N THR A 315 -8.29 -0.70 3.59
CA THR A 315 -9.54 -0.04 3.95
C THR A 315 -9.91 -0.35 5.39
N PRO A 316 -9.88 0.65 6.31
CA PRO A 316 -10.16 0.45 7.73
C PRO A 316 -11.66 0.62 8.08
N VAL A 317 -12.52 0.86 7.08
CA VAL A 317 -13.96 1.11 7.28
C VAL A 317 -14.81 0.43 6.21
N PRO A 318 -15.96 -0.18 6.55
CA PRO A 318 -16.82 -0.88 5.59
C PRO A 318 -17.27 -0.01 4.41
N ALA A 319 -17.49 1.29 4.64
CA ALA A 319 -17.95 2.23 3.59
C ALA A 319 -16.94 2.47 2.45
N GLY A 320 -15.68 2.05 2.62
CA GLY A 320 -14.64 2.15 1.59
C GLY A 320 -14.50 0.90 0.72
N ILE A 321 -15.31 -0.16 0.97
CA ILE A 321 -15.28 -1.42 0.22
C ILE A 321 -16.25 -1.33 -0.96
N ASP A 322 -15.81 -1.79 -2.13
CA ASP A 322 -16.67 -1.87 -3.30
C ASP A 322 -17.75 -2.94 -3.13
N LEU A 323 -18.99 -2.50 -3.25
CA LEU A 323 -20.19 -3.30 -3.11
C LEU A 323 -21.05 -3.19 -4.38
N PHE A 324 -21.43 -4.33 -4.95
CA PHE A 324 -22.28 -4.39 -6.14
C PHE A 324 -23.63 -5.05 -5.85
N ALA A 325 -24.69 -4.52 -6.49
CA ALA A 325 -26.02 -5.10 -6.39
C ALA A 325 -26.03 -6.52 -7.00
N PRO A 326 -26.80 -7.47 -6.42
CA PRO A 326 -26.90 -8.85 -6.92
C PRO A 326 -27.25 -8.96 -8.41
N GLU A 327 -28.20 -8.15 -8.86
CA GLU A 327 -28.65 -8.13 -10.24
C GLU A 327 -27.55 -7.71 -11.21
N LYS A 328 -26.73 -6.74 -10.79
CA LYS A 328 -25.56 -6.28 -11.54
C LYS A 328 -24.50 -7.37 -11.63
N MET A 329 -24.22 -8.06 -10.54
CA MET A 329 -23.28 -9.18 -10.54
C MET A 329 -23.75 -10.32 -11.47
N LEU A 330 -25.01 -10.68 -11.42
CA LEU A 330 -25.57 -11.70 -12.33
C LEU A 330 -25.60 -11.24 -13.78
N TYR A 331 -25.82 -9.97 -14.04
CA TYR A 331 -25.79 -9.40 -15.38
C TYR A 331 -24.42 -9.49 -16.03
N TYR A 332 -23.36 -9.09 -15.30
CA TYR A 332 -21.99 -9.09 -15.83
C TYR A 332 -21.29 -10.45 -15.74
N LEU A 333 -21.48 -11.18 -14.64
CA LEU A 333 -20.68 -12.36 -14.31
C LEU A 333 -21.52 -13.63 -14.08
N GLY A 334 -22.84 -13.59 -14.33
CA GLY A 334 -23.73 -14.75 -14.12
C GLY A 334 -23.34 -15.99 -14.92
N TYR A 335 -22.67 -15.84 -16.07
CA TYR A 335 -22.16 -16.95 -16.85
C TYR A 335 -21.05 -17.76 -16.14
N TYR A 336 -20.34 -17.19 -15.17
CA TYR A 336 -19.41 -17.94 -14.32
C TYR A 336 -20.16 -18.96 -13.44
N ALA A 337 -21.36 -18.63 -12.96
CA ALA A 337 -22.17 -19.58 -12.20
C ALA A 337 -22.44 -20.84 -13.00
N GLU A 338 -22.77 -20.70 -14.29
CA GLU A 338 -23.02 -21.83 -15.20
C GLU A 338 -21.74 -22.67 -15.45
N ILE A 339 -20.60 -22.00 -15.70
CA ILE A 339 -19.30 -22.67 -15.89
C ILE A 339 -18.88 -23.43 -14.62
N PHE A 340 -19.10 -22.83 -13.43
CA PHE A 340 -18.78 -23.42 -12.15
C PHE A 340 -19.76 -24.53 -11.73
N GLY A 341 -20.91 -24.65 -12.40
CA GLY A 341 -21.97 -25.57 -12.00
C GLY A 341 -22.62 -25.18 -10.67
N LEU A 342 -22.64 -23.88 -10.35
CA LEU A 342 -23.21 -23.36 -9.12
C LEU A 342 -24.58 -22.74 -9.34
N PRO A 343 -25.54 -22.94 -8.42
CA PRO A 343 -26.76 -22.12 -8.38
C PRO A 343 -26.38 -20.62 -8.24
N LYS A 344 -27.22 -19.74 -8.79
CA LYS A 344 -26.99 -18.28 -8.76
C LYS A 344 -26.80 -17.74 -7.34
N GLU A 345 -27.53 -18.26 -6.39
CA GLU A 345 -27.47 -17.92 -4.97
C GLU A 345 -26.11 -18.28 -4.36
N GLN A 346 -25.56 -19.44 -4.70
CA GLN A 346 -24.23 -19.86 -4.25
C GLN A 346 -23.12 -19.03 -4.90
N PHE A 347 -23.28 -18.68 -6.16
CA PHE A 347 -22.36 -17.76 -6.84
C PHE A 347 -22.34 -16.39 -6.16
N LEU A 348 -23.51 -15.80 -5.89
CA LEU A 348 -23.61 -14.55 -5.15
C LEU A 348 -23.09 -14.67 -3.72
N GLY A 349 -23.23 -15.85 -3.10
CA GLY A 349 -22.66 -16.17 -1.80
C GLY A 349 -21.13 -16.06 -1.72
N LEU A 350 -20.41 -16.04 -2.86
CA LEU A 350 -18.96 -15.84 -2.89
C LEU A 350 -18.56 -14.45 -2.38
N GLY A 351 -19.37 -13.44 -2.60
CA GLY A 351 -19.14 -12.06 -2.16
C GLY A 351 -19.94 -11.65 -0.91
N ARG A 352 -20.53 -12.58 -0.17
CA ARG A 352 -21.37 -12.28 1.02
C ARG A 352 -20.82 -12.96 2.26
N GLU A 353 -20.88 -12.26 3.39
CA GLU A 353 -20.54 -12.87 4.70
C GLU A 353 -21.55 -13.94 5.07
N ASN A 354 -22.82 -13.58 5.04
CA ASN A 354 -23.93 -14.53 5.24
C ASN A 354 -24.44 -15.03 3.88
N THR A 355 -24.13 -16.28 3.57
CA THR A 355 -24.59 -16.93 2.32
C THR A 355 -26.09 -17.14 2.25
N GLY A 356 -26.81 -17.10 3.38
CA GLY A 356 -28.26 -17.19 3.45
C GLY A 356 -28.99 -15.87 3.17
N ASP A 357 -28.29 -14.72 3.19
CA ASP A 357 -28.85 -13.43 2.82
C ASP A 357 -28.87 -13.28 1.29
N LEU A 358 -30.04 -13.50 0.69
CA LEU A 358 -30.23 -13.43 -0.76
C LEU A 358 -30.32 -11.99 -1.29
N SER A 359 -30.56 -11.00 -0.42
CA SER A 359 -30.78 -9.59 -0.78
C SER A 359 -29.52 -8.72 -0.61
N GLY A 360 -28.57 -9.15 0.23
CA GLY A 360 -27.36 -8.39 0.52
C GLY A 360 -26.46 -8.15 -0.70
N PRO A 361 -25.71 -7.05 -0.73
CA PRO A 361 -24.79 -6.73 -1.82
C PRO A 361 -23.65 -7.73 -1.91
N PHE A 362 -23.02 -7.79 -3.08
CA PHE A 362 -21.80 -8.55 -3.32
C PHE A 362 -20.58 -7.68 -2.99
N SER A 363 -19.76 -8.11 -2.03
CA SER A 363 -18.56 -7.42 -1.58
C SER A 363 -17.31 -7.97 -2.25
N MET A 364 -16.51 -7.10 -2.85
CA MET A 364 -15.23 -7.47 -3.47
C MET A 364 -14.19 -7.93 -2.45
N ALA A 365 -14.15 -7.30 -1.27
CA ALA A 365 -13.26 -7.72 -0.18
C ALA A 365 -13.63 -9.11 0.35
N VAL A 366 -14.92 -9.42 0.48
CA VAL A 366 -15.39 -10.74 0.90
C VAL A 366 -15.04 -11.81 -0.14
N LEU A 367 -15.19 -11.50 -1.43
CA LEU A 367 -14.72 -12.40 -2.50
C LEU A 367 -13.23 -12.66 -2.37
N ALA A 368 -12.42 -11.61 -2.22
CA ALA A 368 -10.96 -11.72 -2.08
C ALA A 368 -10.58 -12.58 -0.85
N LEU A 369 -11.18 -12.32 0.33
CA LEU A 369 -10.97 -13.10 1.55
C LEU A 369 -11.40 -14.57 1.43
N LYS A 370 -12.45 -14.86 0.63
CA LYS A 370 -12.90 -16.25 0.37
C LYS A 370 -12.02 -16.97 -0.63
N MET A 371 -11.25 -16.25 -1.43
CA MET A 371 -10.42 -16.77 -2.51
C MET A 371 -8.92 -16.62 -2.24
N ALA A 372 -8.52 -16.28 -1.02
CA ALA A 372 -7.14 -16.21 -0.59
C ALA A 372 -6.92 -16.98 0.70
N THR A 373 -5.76 -17.64 0.83
CA THR A 373 -5.34 -18.33 2.06
C THR A 373 -4.40 -17.50 2.92
N PHE A 374 -3.87 -16.43 2.38
CA PHE A 374 -3.15 -15.41 3.13
C PHE A 374 -3.80 -14.06 2.92
N SER A 375 -4.17 -13.41 4.04
CA SER A 375 -4.75 -12.06 4.03
C SER A 375 -4.10 -11.20 5.10
N ASN A 376 -3.94 -9.89 4.83
CA ASN A 376 -3.34 -8.98 5.81
C ASN A 376 -3.88 -7.56 5.73
N GLY A 377 -3.85 -6.88 6.89
CA GLY A 377 -3.87 -5.43 7.00
C GLY A 377 -2.47 -4.84 6.91
N VAL A 378 -2.37 -3.52 6.89
CA VAL A 378 -1.15 -2.77 6.51
C VAL A 378 -0.51 -1.97 7.67
N ALA A 379 -0.92 -2.24 8.88
CA ALA A 379 -0.32 -1.85 10.16
C ALA A 379 -0.82 -2.82 11.24
N GLN A 380 -0.17 -2.89 12.41
CA GLN A 380 -0.61 -3.78 13.48
C GLN A 380 -2.04 -3.45 13.93
N LEU A 381 -2.32 -2.16 14.20
CA LEU A 381 -3.66 -1.70 14.54
C LEU A 381 -4.67 -2.01 13.42
N HIS A 382 -4.30 -1.82 12.16
CA HIS A 382 -5.18 -2.14 11.02
C HIS A 382 -5.45 -3.64 10.91
N GLY A 383 -4.51 -4.50 11.26
CA GLY A 383 -4.74 -5.94 11.39
C GLY A 383 -5.83 -6.26 12.41
N VAL A 384 -5.81 -5.60 13.58
CA VAL A 384 -6.87 -5.74 14.59
C VAL A 384 -8.23 -5.27 14.06
N VAL A 385 -8.28 -4.06 13.48
CA VAL A 385 -9.51 -3.50 12.87
C VAL A 385 -10.06 -4.42 11.77
N SER A 386 -9.19 -4.97 10.92
CA SER A 386 -9.60 -5.87 9.84
C SER A 386 -10.16 -7.19 10.36
N ARG A 387 -9.55 -7.78 11.40
CA ARG A 387 -10.09 -8.97 12.05
C ARG A 387 -11.49 -8.74 12.63
N GLN A 388 -11.69 -7.61 13.32
CA GLN A 388 -13.02 -7.21 13.83
C GLN A 388 -14.02 -6.99 12.69
N MET A 389 -13.63 -6.27 11.64
CA MET A 389 -14.50 -5.93 10.52
C MET A 389 -14.99 -7.16 9.74
N PHE A 390 -14.16 -8.20 9.63
CA PHE A 390 -14.46 -9.40 8.84
C PHE A 390 -14.69 -10.66 9.69
N GLN A 391 -14.84 -10.53 11.02
CA GLN A 391 -15.08 -11.67 11.92
C GLN A 391 -16.28 -12.53 11.51
N GLY A 392 -17.32 -11.90 10.91
CA GLY A 392 -18.50 -12.59 10.40
C GLY A 392 -18.22 -13.72 9.40
N LEU A 393 -17.05 -13.71 8.75
CA LEU A 393 -16.60 -14.79 7.86
C LEU A 393 -16.06 -16.02 8.61
N TRP A 394 -15.64 -15.86 9.87
CA TRP A 394 -15.08 -16.91 10.72
C TRP A 394 -15.88 -17.00 12.03
N LYS A 395 -17.14 -17.45 11.88
CA LYS A 395 -18.04 -17.60 13.03
C LYS A 395 -17.43 -18.48 14.12
N ASN A 396 -17.56 -18.05 15.36
CA ASN A 396 -17.02 -18.73 16.55
C ASN A 396 -15.49 -18.82 16.64
N VAL A 397 -14.73 -18.21 15.74
CA VAL A 397 -13.28 -18.01 15.89
C VAL A 397 -13.05 -16.74 16.71
N PRO A 398 -12.23 -16.76 17.77
CA PRO A 398 -11.86 -15.55 18.50
C PRO A 398 -11.28 -14.48 17.56
N VAL A 399 -11.58 -13.20 17.82
CA VAL A 399 -11.16 -12.09 16.92
C VAL A 399 -9.66 -12.08 16.69
N GLU A 400 -8.88 -12.37 17.74
CA GLU A 400 -7.41 -12.37 17.70
C GLU A 400 -6.86 -13.46 16.77
N GLU A 401 -7.63 -14.53 16.55
CA GLU A 401 -7.24 -15.70 15.74
C GLU A 401 -7.85 -15.70 14.34
N VAL A 402 -8.70 -14.73 13.99
CA VAL A 402 -9.17 -14.54 12.61
C VAL A 402 -7.93 -14.43 11.70
N PRO A 403 -7.82 -15.25 10.63
CA PRO A 403 -6.56 -15.38 9.88
C PRO A 403 -6.32 -14.19 8.94
N ILE A 404 -6.32 -12.99 9.49
CA ILE A 404 -5.91 -11.74 8.85
C ILE A 404 -4.68 -11.23 9.61
N ALA A 405 -3.54 -11.38 8.97
CA ALA A 405 -2.25 -10.95 9.53
C ALA A 405 -2.07 -9.42 9.46
N ALA A 406 -0.98 -8.92 10.00
CA ALA A 406 -0.50 -7.57 9.72
C ALA A 406 0.89 -7.65 9.07
N ILE A 407 1.09 -6.86 8.01
CA ILE A 407 2.39 -6.52 7.44
C ILE A 407 2.42 -5.00 7.32
N THR A 408 3.14 -4.36 8.22
CA THR A 408 3.19 -2.90 8.27
C THR A 408 3.82 -2.34 7.00
N ASN A 409 3.18 -1.32 6.43
CA ASN A 409 3.68 -0.65 5.24
C ASN A 409 5.09 -0.07 5.45
N GLY A 410 5.71 0.26 4.35
CA GLY A 410 6.96 1.00 4.28
C GLY A 410 6.95 1.94 3.08
N VAL A 411 8.05 2.65 2.87
CA VAL A 411 8.28 3.53 1.72
C VAL A 411 9.61 3.18 1.05
N HIS A 412 9.71 3.40 -0.24
CA HIS A 412 10.96 3.14 -0.96
C HIS A 412 11.98 4.24 -0.64
N ALA A 413 12.99 3.91 0.16
CA ALA A 413 13.89 4.86 0.77
C ALA A 413 14.60 5.77 -0.25
N ARG A 414 15.21 5.20 -1.29
CA ARG A 414 15.90 5.98 -2.32
C ARG A 414 14.98 6.87 -3.18
N SER A 415 13.69 6.55 -3.28
CA SER A 415 12.73 7.41 -3.99
C SER A 415 12.27 8.62 -3.17
N CYS A 416 12.23 8.53 -1.83
CA CYS A 416 11.66 9.58 -0.99
C CYS A 416 12.70 10.45 -0.25
N VAL A 417 13.94 10.00 -0.09
CA VAL A 417 15.01 10.77 0.54
C VAL A 417 15.59 11.77 -0.45
N ALA A 418 15.76 13.03 -0.03
CA ALA A 418 16.35 14.09 -0.85
C ALA A 418 17.76 13.72 -1.29
N LYS A 419 18.17 14.14 -2.50
CA LYS A 419 19.48 13.82 -3.08
C LYS A 419 20.63 14.12 -2.13
N SER A 420 20.70 15.33 -1.60
CA SER A 420 21.78 15.74 -0.70
C SER A 420 21.81 14.93 0.59
N THR A 421 20.67 14.48 1.07
CA THR A 421 20.54 13.58 2.22
C THR A 421 20.98 12.15 1.86
N GLN A 422 20.68 11.65 0.65
CA GLN A 422 21.22 10.36 0.18
C GLN A 422 22.73 10.37 0.10
N GLU A 423 23.34 11.45 -0.44
CA GLU A 423 24.79 11.63 -0.50
C GLU A 423 25.44 11.63 0.91
N LEU A 424 24.73 12.21 1.90
CA LEU A 424 25.15 12.18 3.30
C LEU A 424 25.09 10.75 3.86
N TYR A 425 24.00 10.02 3.62
CA TYR A 425 23.85 8.63 4.06
C TYR A 425 24.84 7.69 3.36
N ASP A 426 25.04 7.82 2.07
CA ASP A 426 26.03 7.03 1.32
C ASP A 426 27.45 7.21 1.88
N ARG A 427 27.80 8.44 2.34
CA ARG A 427 29.10 8.77 2.93
C ARG A 427 29.31 8.15 4.32
N TYR A 428 28.32 8.23 5.18
CA TYR A 428 28.47 7.82 6.60
C TYR A 428 27.95 6.42 6.88
N LEU A 429 26.84 6.02 6.26
CA LEU A 429 26.26 4.70 6.43
C LEU A 429 26.78 3.69 5.39
N GLY A 430 27.20 4.17 4.22
CA GLY A 430 27.60 3.35 3.08
C GLY A 430 26.47 3.12 2.10
N PRO A 431 26.75 2.70 0.83
CA PRO A 431 25.79 2.72 -0.28
C PRO A 431 24.57 1.79 -0.12
N ASN A 432 24.64 0.81 0.77
CA ASN A 432 23.59 -0.20 0.96
C ASN A 432 22.62 0.13 2.10
N TRP A 433 22.63 1.37 2.62
CA TRP A 433 21.77 1.77 3.73
C TRP A 433 20.27 1.55 3.46
N SER A 434 19.83 1.76 2.22
CA SER A 434 18.40 1.68 1.84
C SER A 434 17.81 0.26 1.90
N SER A 435 18.67 -0.77 1.86
CA SER A 435 18.29 -2.19 1.93
C SER A 435 18.81 -2.89 3.19
N ALA A 436 19.45 -2.14 4.10
CA ALA A 436 19.96 -2.70 5.34
C ALA A 436 18.82 -3.19 6.25
N PRO A 437 18.92 -4.39 6.84
CA PRO A 437 17.89 -4.90 7.74
C PRO A 437 17.77 -4.07 9.02
N PRO A 438 16.64 -4.15 9.74
CA PRO A 438 16.39 -3.35 10.94
C PRO A 438 17.42 -3.54 12.07
N ASP A 439 17.96 -4.72 12.20
CA ASP A 439 18.97 -5.10 13.22
C ASP A 439 20.43 -4.81 12.79
N SER A 440 20.62 -4.18 11.63
CA SER A 440 21.96 -3.87 11.13
C SER A 440 22.67 -2.85 12.00
N PRO A 441 23.93 -3.09 12.44
CA PRO A 441 24.72 -2.13 13.18
C PRO A 441 25.08 -0.88 12.37
N LEU A 442 24.78 -0.88 11.08
CA LEU A 442 24.94 0.26 10.19
C LEU A 442 24.19 1.49 10.72
N TRP A 443 22.99 1.31 11.27
CA TRP A 443 22.12 2.40 11.73
C TRP A 443 22.69 3.15 12.96
N GLU A 444 23.55 2.52 13.75
CA GLU A 444 24.27 3.18 14.85
C GLU A 444 25.27 4.24 14.35
N ARG A 445 25.72 4.12 13.08
CA ARG A 445 26.62 5.11 12.47
C ARG A 445 25.97 6.46 12.22
N MET A 446 24.65 6.58 12.40
CA MET A 446 23.97 7.89 12.37
C MET A 446 24.59 8.89 13.35
N ASP A 447 25.10 8.43 14.48
CA ASP A 447 25.77 9.28 15.48
C ASP A 447 27.11 9.85 14.98
N ALA A 448 27.72 9.24 13.97
CA ALA A 448 28.96 9.73 13.35
C ALA A 448 28.74 10.91 12.39
N ILE A 449 27.49 11.17 11.96
CA ILE A 449 27.19 12.35 11.14
C ILE A 449 27.31 13.60 12.02
N PRO A 450 28.17 14.58 11.69
CA PRO A 450 28.24 15.82 12.45
C PRO A 450 26.89 16.56 12.48
N ASP A 451 26.50 17.08 13.64
CA ASP A 451 25.22 17.79 13.80
C ASP A 451 25.10 18.96 12.84
N GLU A 452 26.21 19.70 12.64
CA GLU A 452 26.24 20.82 11.71
C GLU A 452 25.99 20.37 10.26
N GLU A 453 26.57 19.26 9.83
CA GLU A 453 26.40 18.76 8.45
C GLU A 453 24.96 18.33 8.18
N LEU A 454 24.34 17.59 9.12
CA LEU A 454 22.93 17.21 9.01
C LEU A 454 22.01 18.42 9.02
N TRP A 455 22.26 19.37 9.93
CA TRP A 455 21.44 20.57 10.05
C TRP A 455 21.53 21.47 8.81
N ARG A 456 22.74 21.75 8.30
CA ARG A 456 22.94 22.57 7.10
C ARG A 456 22.32 21.92 5.85
N ASN A 457 22.40 20.59 5.76
CA ASN A 457 21.72 19.86 4.69
C ASN A 457 20.20 20.05 4.77
N HIS A 458 19.63 19.98 5.98
CA HIS A 458 18.19 20.20 6.18
C HIS A 458 17.77 21.64 5.86
N GLU A 459 18.53 22.66 6.30
CA GLU A 459 18.27 24.06 5.96
C GLU A 459 18.26 24.28 4.43
N ARG A 460 19.12 23.60 3.70
CA ARG A 460 19.15 23.65 2.24
C ARG A 460 17.88 23.03 1.64
N CYS A 461 17.45 21.85 2.11
CA CYS A 461 16.22 21.22 1.64
C CYS A 461 14.99 22.13 1.90
N ARG A 462 14.95 22.83 3.06
CA ARG A 462 13.89 23.79 3.37
C ARG A 462 13.91 24.99 2.41
N LEU A 463 15.07 25.52 2.10
CA LEU A 463 15.20 26.61 1.15
C LEU A 463 14.72 26.19 -0.26
N ASP A 464 15.16 25.02 -0.72
CA ASP A 464 14.78 24.47 -2.04
C ASP A 464 13.25 24.29 -2.13
N MET A 465 12.62 23.75 -1.08
CA MET A 465 11.16 23.63 -0.98
C MET A 465 10.47 25.00 -1.06
N ILE A 466 10.92 25.98 -0.29
CA ILE A 466 10.29 27.34 -0.26
C ILE A 466 10.42 28.03 -1.62
N LEU A 467 11.58 27.95 -2.26
CA LEU A 467 11.78 28.52 -3.59
C LEU A 467 10.82 27.90 -4.63
N TYR A 468 10.71 26.58 -4.61
CA TYR A 468 9.78 25.87 -5.48
C TYR A 468 8.30 26.26 -5.18
N VAL A 469 7.91 26.31 -3.92
CA VAL A 469 6.53 26.71 -3.53
C VAL A 469 6.19 28.10 -4.03
N ARG A 470 7.10 29.07 -3.91
CA ARG A 470 6.91 30.43 -4.41
C ARG A 470 6.73 30.46 -5.93
N GLU A 471 7.58 29.78 -6.68
CA GLU A 471 7.51 29.69 -8.14
C GLU A 471 6.20 29.00 -8.59
N HIS A 472 5.85 27.89 -7.95
CA HIS A 472 4.63 27.13 -8.22
C HIS A 472 3.36 27.97 -7.96
N LEU A 473 3.33 28.75 -6.89
CA LEU A 473 2.22 29.67 -6.59
C LEU A 473 2.14 30.81 -7.59
N VAL A 474 3.26 31.41 -7.96
CA VAL A 474 3.31 32.46 -8.99
C VAL A 474 2.73 31.93 -10.30
N LYS A 475 3.15 30.75 -10.75
CA LYS A 475 2.61 30.10 -11.95
C LYS A 475 1.10 29.88 -11.83
N HIS A 476 0.65 29.27 -10.72
CA HIS A 476 -0.77 28.99 -10.48
C HIS A 476 -1.63 30.27 -10.49
N LEU A 477 -1.16 31.34 -9.84
CA LEU A 477 -1.85 32.63 -9.78
C LEU A 477 -1.88 33.31 -11.15
N THR A 478 -0.78 33.22 -11.89
CA THR A 478 -0.70 33.76 -13.26
C THR A 478 -1.69 33.03 -14.20
N ASP A 479 -1.70 31.70 -14.16
CA ASP A 479 -2.61 30.86 -14.96
C ASP A 479 -4.10 31.11 -14.60
N ARG A 480 -4.37 31.48 -13.36
CA ARG A 480 -5.70 31.87 -12.88
C ARG A 480 -6.10 33.28 -13.29
N GLY A 481 -5.19 34.12 -13.73
CA GLY A 481 -5.40 35.54 -14.01
C GLY A 481 -5.55 36.38 -12.72
N ALA A 482 -4.82 36.08 -11.67
CA ALA A 482 -4.80 36.83 -10.42
C ALA A 482 -4.18 38.22 -10.60
N SER A 483 -4.43 39.13 -9.62
CA SER A 483 -3.88 40.47 -9.65
C SER A 483 -2.35 40.48 -9.52
N ALA A 484 -1.69 41.51 -10.08
CA ALA A 484 -0.26 41.68 -9.93
C ALA A 484 0.19 41.76 -8.47
N SER A 485 -0.66 42.29 -7.58
CA SER A 485 -0.38 42.34 -6.13
C SER A 485 -0.34 40.94 -5.52
N GLU A 486 -1.29 40.06 -5.87
CA GLU A 486 -1.29 38.65 -5.39
C GLU A 486 -0.06 37.87 -5.89
N ILE A 487 0.33 38.11 -7.15
CA ILE A 487 1.51 37.48 -7.74
C ILE A 487 2.80 37.93 -7.04
N VAL A 488 2.95 39.22 -6.76
CA VAL A 488 4.10 39.74 -6.00
C VAL A 488 4.12 39.18 -4.56
N GLN A 489 2.96 39.13 -3.90
CA GLN A 489 2.86 38.55 -2.56
C GLN A 489 3.28 37.09 -2.52
N ALA A 490 2.95 36.28 -3.54
CA ALA A 490 3.35 34.89 -3.64
C ALA A 490 4.87 34.69 -3.73
N GLN A 491 5.62 35.67 -4.22
CA GLN A 491 7.09 35.62 -4.23
C GLN A 491 7.73 35.79 -2.84
N GLU A 492 6.98 36.32 -1.87
CA GLU A 492 7.47 36.65 -0.51
C GLU A 492 6.90 35.72 0.57
N VAL A 493 6.07 34.73 0.23
CA VAL A 493 5.51 33.79 1.23
C VAL A 493 6.60 32.94 1.86
N LEU A 494 6.40 32.51 3.09
CA LEU A 494 7.27 31.66 3.88
C LEU A 494 8.66 32.29 4.13
N ASP A 495 9.20 32.07 5.32
CA ASP A 495 10.54 32.52 5.73
C ASP A 495 11.47 31.30 5.77
N PRO A 496 12.62 31.30 5.05
CA PRO A 496 13.56 30.17 5.07
C PRO A 496 14.13 29.81 6.46
N TYR A 497 14.02 30.70 7.43
CA TYR A 497 14.51 30.51 8.78
C TYR A 497 13.41 30.20 9.81
N ALA A 498 12.15 30.21 9.41
CA ALA A 498 11.04 29.92 10.29
C ALA A 498 10.80 28.40 10.43
N PHE A 499 10.35 28.01 11.63
CA PHE A 499 9.90 26.65 11.89
C PHE A 499 8.70 26.28 11.00
N THR A 500 8.83 25.24 10.20
CA THR A 500 7.90 24.92 9.13
C THR A 500 7.17 23.60 9.42
N ILE A 501 5.85 23.68 9.56
CA ILE A 501 4.96 22.54 9.77
C ILE A 501 4.41 22.09 8.41
N GLY A 502 4.65 20.83 8.04
CA GLY A 502 4.14 20.22 6.81
C GLY A 502 2.86 19.41 7.04
N PHE A 503 1.85 19.64 6.19
CA PHE A 503 0.65 18.81 6.15
C PHE A 503 0.26 18.54 4.69
N ALA A 504 0.37 17.29 4.24
CA ALA A 504 -0.01 16.94 2.86
C ALA A 504 -0.71 15.59 2.81
N ARG A 505 -1.99 15.61 2.41
CA ARG A 505 -2.87 14.43 2.41
C ARG A 505 -4.01 14.58 1.41
N ARG A 506 -4.65 13.44 1.03
CA ARG A 506 -5.97 13.50 0.42
C ARG A 506 -6.96 14.16 1.40
N PHE A 507 -7.69 15.16 0.95
CA PHE A 507 -8.70 15.82 1.75
C PHE A 507 -9.93 14.91 1.87
N ALA A 508 -10.16 14.42 3.07
CA ALA A 508 -11.32 13.64 3.50
C ALA A 508 -11.58 13.99 4.97
N THR A 509 -12.83 13.96 5.39
CA THR A 509 -13.26 14.48 6.71
C THR A 509 -12.53 13.83 7.88
N TYR A 510 -12.29 12.50 7.84
CA TYR A 510 -11.60 11.79 8.93
C TYR A 510 -10.13 12.19 9.11
N LYS A 511 -9.50 12.80 8.09
CA LYS A 511 -8.11 13.28 8.15
C LYS A 511 -7.97 14.63 8.85
N ARG A 512 -9.08 15.29 9.13
CA ARG A 512 -9.21 16.51 9.94
C ARG A 512 -8.19 17.59 9.60
N ALA A 513 -8.13 17.97 8.31
CA ALA A 513 -7.18 18.95 7.79
C ALA A 513 -7.29 20.33 8.45
N THR A 514 -8.41 20.63 9.11
CA THR A 514 -8.71 21.90 9.80
C THR A 514 -8.59 21.82 11.32
N LEU A 515 -8.12 20.71 11.91
CA LEU A 515 -8.01 20.55 13.37
C LEU A 515 -7.15 21.65 14.02
N TRP A 516 -6.07 22.05 13.37
CA TRP A 516 -5.16 23.11 13.80
C TRP A 516 -5.77 24.53 13.77
N MET A 517 -6.94 24.74 13.16
CA MET A 517 -7.64 26.01 13.06
C MET A 517 -8.74 26.19 14.13
N ARG A 518 -8.98 25.19 14.98
CA ARG A 518 -10.13 25.18 15.89
C ARG A 518 -10.11 26.31 16.92
N ASP A 519 -8.93 26.69 17.44
CA ASP A 519 -8.76 27.81 18.35
C ASP A 519 -8.00 28.96 17.63
N LEU A 520 -8.79 29.92 17.15
CA LEU A 520 -8.28 31.06 16.38
C LEU A 520 -7.26 31.88 17.16
N ASP A 521 -7.52 32.14 18.45
CA ASP A 521 -6.65 32.97 19.26
C ASP A 521 -5.32 32.28 19.56
N ARG A 522 -5.34 30.98 19.79
CA ARG A 522 -4.11 30.20 20.01
C ARG A 522 -3.27 30.12 18.74
N ILE A 523 -3.89 29.81 17.61
CA ILE A 523 -3.12 29.71 16.34
C ILE A 523 -2.56 31.07 15.91
N LYS A 524 -3.29 32.17 16.12
CA LYS A 524 -2.78 33.51 15.84
C LYS A 524 -1.60 33.87 16.74
N ARG A 525 -1.66 33.56 18.03
CA ARG A 525 -0.52 33.76 18.93
C ARG A 525 0.70 32.96 18.46
N LEU A 526 0.50 31.71 18.06
CA LEU A 526 1.60 30.86 17.58
C LEU A 526 2.26 31.45 16.31
N LEU A 527 1.45 31.93 15.35
CA LEU A 527 1.93 32.37 14.04
C LEU A 527 2.44 33.82 14.02
N LEU A 528 1.86 34.72 14.83
CA LEU A 528 2.07 36.16 14.70
C LEU A 528 2.73 36.83 15.92
N ALA A 529 2.55 36.32 17.13
CA ALA A 529 2.90 37.05 18.34
C ALA A 529 4.40 37.05 18.66
N ASN A 530 5.17 36.09 18.17
CA ASN A 530 6.60 35.97 18.50
C ASN A 530 7.48 36.15 17.27
N LYS A 531 8.15 37.31 17.17
CA LYS A 531 9.06 37.61 16.07
C LYS A 531 10.35 36.77 16.08
N ASP A 532 10.74 36.28 17.25
CA ASP A 532 11.95 35.47 17.43
C ASP A 532 11.70 33.97 17.27
N ARG A 533 10.42 33.52 17.36
CA ARG A 533 10.00 32.13 17.18
C ARG A 533 8.94 32.04 16.10
N LYS A 534 9.33 32.29 14.86
CA LYS A 534 8.41 32.28 13.71
C LYS A 534 7.94 30.87 13.38
N VAL A 535 6.65 30.66 13.26
CA VAL A 535 6.03 29.40 12.85
C VAL A 535 5.26 29.61 11.55
N GLN A 536 5.33 28.64 10.67
CA GLN A 536 4.64 28.65 9.40
C GLN A 536 4.13 27.27 8.99
N PHE A 537 3.13 27.22 8.08
CA PHE A 537 2.53 25.98 7.58
C PHE A 537 2.64 25.90 6.06
N VAL A 538 2.97 24.71 5.58
CA VAL A 538 2.86 24.33 4.17
C VAL A 538 1.85 23.20 4.08
N ILE A 539 0.73 23.44 3.40
CA ILE A 539 -0.41 22.55 3.31
C ILE A 539 -0.62 22.19 1.84
N ALA A 540 -0.82 20.91 1.54
CA ALA A 540 -1.09 20.44 0.19
C ALA A 540 -2.07 19.26 0.17
N GLY A 541 -2.68 19.00 -0.98
CA GLY A 541 -3.52 17.82 -1.18
C GLY A 541 -4.71 18.06 -2.08
N LYS A 542 -5.36 16.97 -2.45
CA LYS A 542 -6.52 16.94 -3.34
C LYS A 542 -7.71 16.26 -2.65
N ALA A 543 -8.91 16.74 -2.90
CA ALA A 543 -10.15 16.02 -2.58
C ALA A 543 -10.56 15.16 -3.79
N HIS A 544 -11.20 14.02 -3.56
CA HIS A 544 -11.80 13.27 -4.66
C HIS A 544 -12.82 14.15 -5.39
N PRO A 545 -12.95 14.08 -6.73
CA PRO A 545 -13.86 14.96 -7.50
C PRO A 545 -15.30 14.97 -7.00
N LYS A 546 -15.78 13.84 -6.46
CA LYS A 546 -17.14 13.69 -5.89
C LYS A 546 -17.22 13.95 -4.37
N ASP A 547 -16.10 14.17 -3.70
CA ASP A 547 -16.05 14.44 -2.25
C ASP A 547 -16.25 15.95 -1.98
N ILE A 548 -17.51 16.37 -1.97
CA ILE A 548 -17.87 17.76 -1.69
C ILE A 548 -17.38 18.22 -0.31
N PRO A 549 -17.56 17.45 0.79
CA PRO A 549 -17.00 17.82 2.09
C PRO A 549 -15.48 18.02 2.06
N GLY A 550 -14.74 17.17 1.34
CA GLY A 550 -13.29 17.32 1.18
C GLY A 550 -12.90 18.61 0.44
N LYS A 551 -13.66 19.00 -0.60
CA LYS A 551 -13.48 20.29 -1.31
C LYS A 551 -13.80 21.49 -0.42
N GLU A 552 -14.83 21.38 0.43
CA GLU A 552 -15.17 22.41 1.42
C GLU A 552 -14.02 22.67 2.39
N LEU A 553 -13.33 21.61 2.89
CA LEU A 553 -12.16 21.77 3.76
C LEU A 553 -11.03 22.56 3.08
N ILE A 554 -10.79 22.33 1.78
CA ILE A 554 -9.79 23.09 1.02
C ILE A 554 -10.20 24.58 0.94
N ARG A 555 -11.47 24.84 0.63
CA ARG A 555 -12.01 26.21 0.56
C ARG A 555 -11.92 26.90 1.92
N GLU A 556 -12.31 26.22 2.99
CA GLU A 556 -12.26 26.72 4.37
C GLU A 556 -10.84 27.18 4.77
N ILE A 557 -9.82 26.37 4.46
CA ILE A 557 -8.42 26.73 4.73
C ILE A 557 -8.04 28.00 3.94
N ASN A 558 -8.38 28.08 2.66
CA ASN A 558 -8.05 29.24 1.84
C ASN A 558 -8.77 30.51 2.28
N HIS A 559 -10.01 30.41 2.74
CA HIS A 559 -10.76 31.52 3.35
C HIS A 559 -10.12 31.97 4.65
N PHE A 560 -9.82 31.00 5.54
CA PHE A 560 -9.15 31.25 6.81
C PHE A 560 -7.84 32.03 6.64
N ILE A 561 -6.97 31.60 5.69
CA ILE A 561 -5.70 32.27 5.39
C ILE A 561 -5.96 33.76 5.03
N ARG A 562 -6.90 34.02 4.13
CA ARG A 562 -7.22 35.40 3.64
C ARG A 562 -7.89 36.25 4.71
N GLU A 563 -8.89 35.75 5.41
CA GLU A 563 -9.64 36.50 6.44
C GLU A 563 -8.77 36.85 7.64
N GLN A 564 -7.79 36.02 7.96
CA GLN A 564 -6.89 36.24 9.09
C GLN A 564 -5.57 36.92 8.70
N HIS A 565 -5.38 37.25 7.42
CA HIS A 565 -4.16 37.89 6.86
C HIS A 565 -2.89 37.06 7.13
N LEU A 566 -2.96 35.75 6.91
CA LEU A 566 -1.88 34.77 7.20
C LEU A 566 -1.13 34.31 5.95
N GLU A 567 -1.29 34.99 4.82
CA GLU A 567 -0.77 34.57 3.51
C GLU A 567 0.76 34.40 3.51
N LYS A 568 1.47 35.09 4.41
CA LYS A 568 2.93 34.95 4.53
C LYS A 568 3.35 33.72 5.33
N GLN A 569 2.52 33.28 6.28
CA GLN A 569 2.82 32.22 7.24
C GLN A 569 2.15 30.87 6.90
N VAL A 570 1.03 30.86 6.20
CA VAL A 570 0.27 29.67 5.88
C VAL A 570 0.01 29.60 4.38
N VAL A 571 0.50 28.55 3.74
CA VAL A 571 0.42 28.40 2.30
C VAL A 571 -0.27 27.08 1.94
N PHE A 572 -1.32 27.16 1.12
CA PHE A 572 -1.86 25.99 0.44
C PHE A 572 -1.21 25.84 -0.93
N VAL A 573 -0.50 24.73 -1.16
CA VAL A 573 0.18 24.40 -2.41
C VAL A 573 -0.78 23.58 -3.28
N PRO A 574 -1.31 24.14 -4.40
CA PRO A 574 -2.23 23.41 -5.26
C PRO A 574 -1.53 22.34 -6.09
N ASN A 575 -2.34 21.43 -6.63
CA ASN A 575 -1.91 20.34 -7.53
C ASN A 575 -0.85 19.39 -6.96
N TYR A 576 -1.00 19.02 -5.70
CA TYR A 576 -0.12 18.05 -5.02
C TYR A 576 0.13 16.79 -5.85
N ASP A 577 1.40 16.42 -5.99
CA ASP A 577 1.90 15.26 -6.72
C ASP A 577 3.13 14.63 -6.00
N ILE A 578 3.79 13.66 -6.65
CA ILE A 578 4.98 12.98 -6.09
C ILE A 578 6.15 13.98 -5.93
N HIS A 579 6.33 14.92 -6.87
CA HIS A 579 7.41 15.89 -6.82
C HIS A 579 7.26 16.86 -5.64
N ILE A 580 6.08 17.47 -5.49
CA ILE A 580 5.75 18.34 -4.34
C ILE A 580 5.88 17.55 -3.03
N SER A 581 5.42 16.28 -3.02
CA SER A 581 5.59 15.40 -1.86
C SER A 581 7.04 15.25 -1.44
N ARG A 582 7.95 14.98 -2.37
CA ARG A 582 9.40 14.82 -2.12
C ARG A 582 10.01 16.08 -1.51
N LEU A 583 9.65 17.25 -2.05
CA LEU A 583 10.14 18.52 -1.53
C LEU A 583 9.62 18.80 -0.10
N MET A 584 8.33 18.59 0.15
CA MET A 584 7.73 18.85 1.46
C MET A 584 8.29 17.92 2.56
N VAL A 585 8.40 16.61 2.30
CA VAL A 585 8.91 15.64 3.29
C VAL A 585 10.41 15.78 3.57
N ALA A 586 11.14 16.54 2.76
CA ALA A 586 12.55 16.86 2.99
C ALA A 586 12.75 18.26 3.59
N GLY A 587 11.86 19.22 3.26
CA GLY A 587 12.08 20.63 3.55
C GLY A 587 11.23 21.21 4.70
N CYS A 588 10.21 20.52 5.20
CA CYS A 588 9.53 20.90 6.43
C CYS A 588 10.39 20.54 7.65
N ASP A 589 10.11 21.11 8.82
CA ASP A 589 10.80 20.78 10.08
C ASP A 589 10.07 19.68 10.85
N ILE A 590 8.76 19.64 10.78
CA ILE A 590 7.90 18.63 11.42
C ILE A 590 6.77 18.22 10.49
N TRP A 591 6.36 16.98 10.59
CA TRP A 591 5.27 16.43 9.78
C TRP A 591 4.03 16.19 10.61
N LEU A 592 2.94 16.91 10.29
CA LEU A 592 1.67 16.86 11.02
C LEU A 592 0.71 15.85 10.41
N ASN A 593 0.15 14.96 11.24
CA ASN A 593 -0.94 14.04 10.90
C ASN A 593 -2.02 14.03 11.99
N THR A 594 -3.26 14.28 11.58
CA THR A 594 -4.41 14.40 12.48
C THR A 594 -5.55 13.46 12.13
N PRO A 595 -5.31 12.17 11.81
CA PRO A 595 -6.41 11.26 11.46
C PRO A 595 -7.31 11.01 12.68
N ARG A 596 -8.53 10.59 12.43
CA ARG A 596 -9.44 10.12 13.49
C ARG A 596 -9.19 8.63 13.71
N ARG A 597 -8.55 8.28 14.84
CA ARG A 597 -8.28 6.88 15.21
C ARG A 597 -9.60 6.07 15.30
N PRO A 598 -9.66 4.82 14.79
CA PRO A 598 -8.63 4.05 14.07
C PRO A 598 -8.85 4.05 12.54
N ARG A 599 -9.13 5.19 11.93
CA ARG A 599 -9.53 5.30 10.51
C ARG A 599 -8.38 5.47 9.52
N GLU A 600 -7.14 5.57 9.99
CA GLU A 600 -5.96 5.56 9.12
C GLU A 600 -5.36 4.15 9.11
N ALA A 601 -5.50 3.43 8.00
CA ALA A 601 -5.03 2.05 7.89
C ALA A 601 -3.51 1.94 8.13
N SER A 602 -2.73 2.85 7.59
CA SER A 602 -1.29 2.93 7.83
C SER A 602 -0.79 4.38 7.80
N GLY A 603 -1.04 5.11 6.69
CA GLY A 603 -0.30 6.31 6.37
C GLY A 603 1.13 5.98 5.91
N THR A 604 1.69 6.78 5.00
CA THR A 604 3.07 6.62 4.51
C THR A 604 3.82 7.93 4.42
N SER A 605 3.13 9.07 4.45
CA SER A 605 3.78 10.39 4.33
C SER A 605 4.69 10.70 5.51
N GLY A 606 4.28 10.34 6.74
CA GLY A 606 5.11 10.47 7.94
C GLY A 606 6.35 9.59 7.90
N MET A 607 6.27 8.38 7.31
CA MET A 607 7.45 7.53 7.10
C MET A 607 8.47 8.20 6.16
N LYS A 608 8.00 8.81 5.05
CA LYS A 608 8.86 9.56 4.11
C LYS A 608 9.53 10.75 4.79
N ALA A 609 8.80 11.48 5.62
CA ALA A 609 9.31 12.58 6.41
C ALA A 609 10.41 12.09 7.38
N ALA A 610 10.15 11.02 8.13
CA ALA A 610 11.11 10.42 9.06
C ALA A 610 12.41 9.98 8.37
N MET A 611 12.33 9.45 7.14
CA MET A 611 13.52 9.08 6.35
C MET A 611 14.38 10.28 5.94
N ASN A 612 13.81 11.48 5.91
CA ASN A 612 14.54 12.74 5.70
C ASN A 612 14.95 13.42 7.03
N GLY A 613 14.71 12.76 8.16
CA GLY A 613 15.04 13.26 9.47
C GLY A 613 13.98 14.17 10.11
N LEU A 614 12.77 14.26 9.56
CA LEU A 614 11.72 15.07 10.16
C LEU A 614 11.03 14.28 11.28
N PRO A 615 10.96 14.86 12.51
CA PRO A 615 10.06 14.35 13.53
C PRO A 615 8.60 14.38 13.08
N ASN A 616 7.80 13.45 13.59
CA ASN A 616 6.36 13.43 13.35
C ASN A 616 5.59 13.99 14.56
N LEU A 617 4.52 14.72 14.29
CA LEU A 617 3.52 15.16 15.27
C LEU A 617 2.17 14.59 14.80
N SER A 618 1.75 13.49 15.42
CA SER A 618 0.62 12.72 14.89
C SER A 618 -0.21 12.09 15.98
N VAL A 619 -1.51 11.92 15.68
CA VAL A 619 -2.36 10.99 16.43
C VAL A 619 -1.79 9.58 16.31
N LEU A 620 -1.88 8.78 17.37
CA LEU A 620 -1.46 7.37 17.41
C LEU A 620 -2.44 6.52 16.58
N ASP A 621 -2.21 6.48 15.27
CA ASP A 621 -3.02 5.74 14.31
C ASP A 621 -2.13 5.22 13.16
N GLY A 622 -2.51 4.10 12.56
CA GLY A 622 -1.73 3.47 11.50
C GLY A 622 -0.30 3.15 11.96
N TRP A 623 0.70 3.51 11.15
CA TRP A 623 2.11 3.22 11.42
C TRP A 623 2.66 3.92 12.68
N TRP A 624 2.10 5.09 13.04
CA TRP A 624 2.59 5.88 14.18
C TRP A 624 2.28 5.24 15.53
N ASP A 625 1.27 4.36 15.58
CA ASP A 625 0.96 3.53 16.75
C ASP A 625 2.07 2.48 17.06
N GLU A 626 2.92 2.18 16.09
CA GLU A 626 4.03 1.22 16.21
C GLU A 626 5.41 1.89 16.39
N ALA A 627 5.49 3.22 16.16
CA ALA A 627 6.74 3.94 16.22
C ALA A 627 7.15 4.32 17.65
N ASP A 628 8.46 4.48 17.90
CA ASP A 628 8.95 5.10 19.13
C ASP A 628 8.72 6.63 19.07
N TYR A 629 7.46 7.04 19.22
CA TYR A 629 7.03 8.43 19.10
C TYR A 629 7.69 9.35 20.14
N VAL A 630 8.13 8.86 21.28
CA VAL A 630 8.80 9.65 22.32
C VAL A 630 10.15 10.15 21.82
N ARG A 631 10.91 9.30 21.16
CA ARG A 631 12.22 9.64 20.64
C ARG A 631 12.16 10.31 19.27
N THR A 632 11.22 9.90 18.41
CA THR A 632 11.20 10.27 17.00
C THR A 632 10.16 11.34 16.64
N GLY A 633 9.42 11.86 17.64
CA GLY A 633 8.41 12.89 17.42
C GLY A 633 7.53 13.12 18.65
N TRP A 634 6.22 13.28 18.44
CA TRP A 634 5.22 13.52 19.48
C TRP A 634 3.88 12.85 19.12
N ALA A 635 3.18 12.35 20.14
CA ALA A 635 1.83 11.81 20.00
C ALA A 635 0.77 12.87 20.37
N ILE A 636 -0.23 13.04 19.54
CA ILE A 636 -1.44 13.81 19.85
C ILE A 636 -2.43 12.84 20.52
N GLY A 637 -2.68 13.00 21.81
CA GLY A 637 -3.41 12.02 22.63
C GLY A 637 -2.57 10.80 23.01
N HIS A 638 -3.21 9.80 23.62
CA HIS A 638 -2.58 8.57 24.09
C HIS A 638 -3.19 7.29 23.50
N GLY A 639 -3.88 7.41 22.36
CA GLY A 639 -4.53 6.28 21.68
C GLY A 639 -5.94 5.99 22.20
N GLU A 640 -6.58 6.97 22.81
CA GLU A 640 -7.95 6.88 23.31
C GLU A 640 -8.97 6.70 22.19
N ASN A 641 -10.06 6.02 22.49
CA ASN A 641 -11.26 5.95 21.67
C ASN A 641 -12.33 6.90 22.21
N TYR A 642 -13.04 7.55 21.32
CA TYR A 642 -14.07 8.54 21.65
C TYR A 642 -15.39 8.19 20.96
N ASP A 643 -16.49 8.22 21.68
CA ASP A 643 -17.84 8.03 21.13
C ASP A 643 -18.34 9.30 20.42
N ASP A 644 -18.02 10.50 20.96
CA ASP A 644 -18.36 11.79 20.36
C ASP A 644 -17.18 12.34 19.53
N PRO A 645 -17.34 12.41 18.19
CA PRO A 645 -16.33 12.99 17.32
C PRO A 645 -16.00 14.48 17.59
N ASN A 646 -16.94 15.27 18.09
CA ASN A 646 -16.69 16.69 18.36
C ASN A 646 -15.86 16.87 19.64
N TYR A 647 -16.16 16.06 20.66
CA TYR A 647 -15.36 16.02 21.88
C TYR A 647 -13.94 15.53 21.60
N GLN A 648 -13.77 14.49 20.77
CA GLN A 648 -12.46 14.05 20.30
C GLN A 648 -11.68 15.18 19.64
N ASP A 649 -12.32 15.93 18.74
CA ASP A 649 -11.68 17.04 18.03
C ASP A 649 -11.26 18.16 18.98
N GLU A 650 -12.04 18.43 20.04
CA GLU A 650 -11.70 19.45 21.05
C GLU A 650 -10.49 19.02 21.87
N VAL A 651 -10.50 17.80 22.40
CA VAL A 651 -9.40 17.26 23.23
C VAL A 651 -8.10 17.17 22.44
N GLU A 652 -8.14 16.60 21.23
CA GLU A 652 -6.94 16.42 20.43
C GLU A 652 -6.43 17.75 19.82
N ALA A 653 -7.29 18.73 19.52
CA ALA A 653 -6.84 20.07 19.14
C ALA A 653 -6.11 20.77 20.30
N ASN A 654 -6.64 20.67 21.52
CA ASN A 654 -5.98 21.21 22.71
C ASN A 654 -4.61 20.55 22.94
N ALA A 655 -4.53 19.22 22.83
CA ALA A 655 -3.27 18.48 22.94
C ALA A 655 -2.26 18.93 21.88
N LEU A 656 -2.69 19.09 20.62
CA LEU A 656 -1.86 19.62 19.53
C LEU A 656 -1.27 21.01 19.87
N TYR A 657 -2.09 21.95 20.34
CA TYR A 657 -1.60 23.28 20.69
C TYR A 657 -0.64 23.24 21.87
N GLU A 658 -0.92 22.45 22.90
CA GLU A 658 -0.04 22.30 24.05
C GLU A 658 1.34 21.77 23.65
N LEU A 659 1.36 20.75 22.82
CA LEU A 659 2.62 20.21 22.29
C LEU A 659 3.40 21.27 21.49
N LEU A 660 2.74 22.00 20.60
CA LEU A 660 3.38 23.04 19.79
C LEU A 660 3.92 24.19 20.68
N GLU A 661 3.11 24.68 21.64
CA GLU A 661 3.47 25.84 22.48
C GLU A 661 4.52 25.54 23.54
N LYS A 662 4.46 24.34 24.16
CA LYS A 662 5.26 24.00 25.35
C LYS A 662 6.48 23.12 25.04
N GLU A 663 6.46 22.35 23.96
CA GLU A 663 7.53 21.38 23.68
C GLU A 663 8.18 21.61 22.32
N VAL A 664 7.42 21.54 21.22
CA VAL A 664 7.95 21.49 19.85
C VAL A 664 8.65 22.79 19.48
N VAL A 665 7.97 23.93 19.54
CA VAL A 665 8.53 25.24 19.18
C VAL A 665 9.67 25.66 20.14
N PRO A 666 9.55 25.47 21.46
CA PRO A 666 10.66 25.69 22.38
C PRO A 666 11.89 24.83 22.07
N LEU A 667 11.72 23.52 21.79
CA LEU A 667 12.84 22.63 21.47
C LEU A 667 13.60 23.11 20.23
N PHE A 668 12.90 23.64 19.22
CA PHE A 668 13.51 24.14 17.99
C PHE A 668 14.27 25.44 18.18
N TYR A 669 13.78 26.36 19.01
CA TYR A 669 14.31 27.72 19.13
C TYR A 669 15.19 27.99 20.36
N ASP A 670 14.80 27.43 21.53
CA ASP A 670 15.36 27.89 22.81
C ASP A 670 16.66 27.19 23.21
N HIS A 671 16.99 26.10 22.56
CA HIS A 671 18.16 25.27 22.90
C HIS A 671 19.25 25.35 21.82
N ARG A 672 19.54 26.55 21.34
CA ARG A 672 20.62 26.78 20.38
C ARG A 672 21.95 27.03 21.12
N ASP A 673 23.01 26.34 20.67
CA ASP A 673 24.34 26.54 21.19
C ASP A 673 24.96 27.84 20.65
N THR A 674 26.19 28.14 21.09
CA THR A 674 26.94 29.34 20.67
C THR A 674 27.21 29.39 19.17
N ASP A 675 27.20 28.25 18.48
CA ASP A 675 27.33 28.11 17.04
C ASP A 675 25.96 28.21 16.29
N GLY A 676 24.88 28.46 17.04
CA GLY A 676 23.51 28.59 16.50
C GLY A 676 22.80 27.28 16.15
N LEU A 677 23.38 26.10 16.46
CA LEU A 677 22.79 24.80 16.16
C LEU A 677 21.75 24.38 17.21
N PRO A 678 20.57 23.92 16.80
CA PRO A 678 19.54 23.36 17.70
C PRO A 678 19.86 21.89 18.00
N ARG A 679 20.89 21.58 18.76
CA ARG A 679 21.39 20.20 18.98
C ARG A 679 20.33 19.24 19.51
N PRO A 680 19.44 19.60 20.45
CA PRO A 680 18.37 18.69 20.87
C PRO A 680 17.39 18.36 19.73
N TRP A 681 17.16 19.30 18.80
CA TRP A 681 16.36 19.05 17.59
C TRP A 681 17.09 18.10 16.63
N VAL A 682 18.39 18.35 16.39
CA VAL A 682 19.23 17.49 15.54
C VAL A 682 19.31 16.07 16.10
N ALA A 683 19.40 15.90 17.42
CA ALA A 683 19.36 14.59 18.07
C ALA A 683 18.05 13.86 17.74
N LYS A 684 16.90 14.55 17.83
CA LYS A 684 15.59 14.00 17.45
C LYS A 684 15.51 13.67 15.96
N MET A 685 16.13 14.46 15.08
CA MET A 685 16.26 14.15 13.64
C MET A 685 17.05 12.85 13.41
N LYS A 686 18.18 12.67 14.10
CA LYS A 686 18.98 11.44 14.04
C LYS A 686 18.19 10.22 14.53
N ASP A 687 17.45 10.37 15.63
CA ASP A 687 16.59 9.30 16.15
C ASP A 687 15.45 8.98 15.18
N ALA A 688 14.84 9.98 14.53
CA ALA A 688 13.81 9.77 13.50
C ALA A 688 14.35 8.90 12.36
N ILE A 689 15.57 9.13 11.89
CA ILE A 689 16.21 8.31 10.87
C ILE A 689 16.56 6.92 11.43
N ARG A 690 17.32 6.87 12.52
CA ARG A 690 17.89 5.64 13.07
C ARG A 690 16.84 4.60 13.45
N LEU A 691 15.69 5.04 14.00
CA LEU A 691 14.68 4.14 14.53
C LEU A 691 13.58 3.81 13.51
N ASN A 692 13.25 4.74 12.61
CA ASN A 692 12.15 4.54 11.67
C ASN A 692 12.61 3.98 10.31
N CYS A 693 13.74 4.45 9.74
CA CYS A 693 14.18 4.00 8.43
C CYS A 693 14.41 2.49 8.33
N PRO A 694 14.97 1.82 9.33
CA PRO A 694 15.19 0.38 9.27
C PRO A 694 13.92 -0.43 9.14
N PHE A 695 12.86 -0.01 9.81
CA PHE A 695 11.61 -0.78 9.90
C PHE A 695 10.55 -0.33 8.88
N PHE A 696 10.35 0.98 8.70
CA PHE A 696 9.28 1.52 7.84
C PHE A 696 9.72 1.71 6.38
N ASN A 697 10.59 0.84 5.87
CA ASN A 697 10.98 0.81 4.46
C ASN A 697 10.34 -0.38 3.71
N THR A 698 10.19 -0.22 2.39
CA THR A 698 9.59 -1.25 1.55
C THR A 698 10.51 -2.44 1.27
N ALA A 699 11.82 -2.34 1.46
CA ALA A 699 12.70 -3.50 1.35
C ALA A 699 12.38 -4.53 2.45
N ARG A 700 12.19 -4.08 3.71
CA ARG A 700 11.70 -4.92 4.82
C ARG A 700 10.29 -5.43 4.51
N MET A 701 9.35 -4.54 4.12
CA MET A 701 7.96 -4.90 3.84
C MET A 701 7.85 -5.97 2.76
N VAL A 702 8.50 -5.78 1.61
CA VAL A 702 8.47 -6.73 0.48
C VAL A 702 9.18 -8.04 0.83
N GLY A 703 10.28 -7.97 1.60
CA GLY A 703 10.95 -9.15 2.15
C GLY A 703 10.01 -9.96 3.04
N GLU A 704 9.21 -9.31 3.88
CA GLU A 704 8.20 -9.94 4.73
C GLU A 704 7.05 -10.55 3.91
N TYR A 705 6.54 -9.85 2.90
CA TYR A 705 5.59 -10.44 1.94
C TYR A 705 6.17 -11.66 1.23
N ALA A 706 7.44 -11.62 0.83
CA ALA A 706 8.09 -12.75 0.19
C ALA A 706 8.10 -13.99 1.12
N GLN A 707 8.55 -13.81 2.35
CA GLN A 707 8.70 -14.91 3.30
C GLN A 707 7.37 -15.45 3.82
N ARG A 708 6.40 -14.57 4.14
CA ARG A 708 5.13 -14.94 4.78
C ARG A 708 4.02 -15.25 3.79
N ALA A 709 4.09 -14.72 2.56
CA ALA A 709 3.01 -14.83 1.58
C ALA A 709 3.47 -15.46 0.25
N TYR A 710 4.42 -14.87 -0.49
CA TYR A 710 4.76 -15.32 -1.84
C TYR A 710 5.39 -16.71 -1.85
N PHE A 711 6.39 -16.97 -1.00
CA PHE A 711 7.06 -18.26 -0.94
C PHE A 711 6.10 -19.38 -0.53
N PRO A 712 5.33 -19.24 0.57
CA PRO A 712 4.36 -20.25 0.94
C PRO A 712 3.25 -20.47 -0.10
N ALA A 713 2.77 -19.42 -0.76
CA ALA A 713 1.75 -19.52 -1.80
C ALA A 713 2.27 -20.27 -3.03
N SER A 714 3.50 -19.95 -3.47
CA SER A 714 4.17 -20.64 -4.57
C SER A 714 4.47 -22.10 -4.26
N ASP A 715 4.97 -22.40 -3.06
CA ASP A 715 5.23 -23.78 -2.62
C ASP A 715 3.93 -24.62 -2.59
N ARG A 716 2.82 -24.03 -2.10
CA ARG A 716 1.49 -24.69 -2.13
C ARG A 716 0.96 -24.88 -3.55
N TYR A 717 1.12 -23.86 -4.42
CA TYR A 717 0.77 -23.99 -5.83
C TYR A 717 1.48 -25.19 -6.47
N HIS A 718 2.78 -25.30 -6.30
CA HIS A 718 3.55 -26.44 -6.83
C HIS A 718 3.09 -27.77 -6.22
N THR A 719 2.84 -27.81 -4.89
CA THR A 719 2.34 -29.01 -4.21
C THR A 719 0.98 -29.47 -4.74
N LEU A 720 0.05 -28.55 -4.99
CA LEU A 720 -1.31 -28.89 -5.39
C LEU A 720 -1.46 -29.22 -6.89
N THR A 721 -0.49 -28.79 -7.72
CA THR A 721 -0.57 -28.96 -9.18
C THR A 721 0.18 -30.18 -9.71
N VAL A 722 0.95 -30.90 -8.88
CA VAL A 722 1.66 -32.11 -9.29
C VAL A 722 0.66 -33.26 -9.62
N ASP A 723 1.13 -34.25 -10.38
CA ASP A 723 0.40 -35.49 -10.68
C ASP A 723 -1.03 -35.26 -11.17
N ASN A 724 -1.18 -34.35 -12.13
CA ASN A 724 -2.50 -33.96 -12.68
C ASN A 724 -3.47 -33.50 -11.58
N TYR A 725 -2.98 -32.62 -10.70
CA TYR A 725 -3.74 -32.02 -9.59
C TYR A 725 -4.26 -33.01 -8.55
N ALA A 726 -3.61 -34.18 -8.39
CA ALA A 726 -4.03 -35.20 -7.44
C ALA A 726 -4.16 -34.67 -6.00
N PRO A 727 -3.18 -33.92 -5.43
CA PRO A 727 -3.32 -33.36 -4.08
C PRO A 727 -4.45 -32.32 -3.94
N ALA A 728 -4.74 -31.55 -4.99
CA ALA A 728 -5.86 -30.60 -4.99
C ALA A 728 -7.20 -31.33 -4.99
N LYS A 729 -7.33 -32.42 -5.76
CA LYS A 729 -8.52 -33.29 -5.79
C LYS A 729 -8.75 -33.96 -4.44
N GLU A 730 -7.68 -34.46 -3.79
CA GLU A 730 -7.73 -35.05 -2.44
C GLU A 730 -8.15 -34.01 -1.39
N LEU A 731 -7.57 -32.80 -1.43
CA LEU A 731 -7.93 -31.71 -0.50
C LEU A 731 -9.39 -31.29 -0.68
N ALA A 732 -9.87 -31.22 -1.93
CA ALA A 732 -11.27 -30.89 -2.23
C ALA A 732 -12.23 -31.93 -1.65
N ALA A 733 -11.98 -33.24 -1.91
CA ALA A 733 -12.80 -34.33 -1.36
C ALA A 733 -12.77 -34.37 0.18
N TRP A 734 -11.60 -34.10 0.76
CA TRP A 734 -11.47 -34.03 2.22
C TRP A 734 -12.30 -32.86 2.81
N LYS A 735 -12.27 -31.68 2.19
CA LYS A 735 -13.09 -30.53 2.65
C LYS A 735 -14.59 -30.76 2.49
N GLU A 736 -15.00 -31.45 1.44
CA GLU A 736 -16.40 -31.87 1.27
C GLU A 736 -16.84 -32.82 2.40
N LYS A 737 -16.08 -33.89 2.64
CA LYS A 737 -16.30 -34.80 3.78
C LYS A 737 -16.36 -34.05 5.10
N LEU A 738 -15.45 -33.11 5.31
CA LEU A 738 -15.40 -32.31 6.53
C LEU A 738 -16.66 -31.45 6.73
N GLY A 739 -17.13 -30.79 5.66
CA GLY A 739 -18.33 -29.94 5.68
C GLY A 739 -19.61 -30.74 5.97
N GLU A 740 -19.71 -31.97 5.50
CA GLU A 740 -20.87 -32.87 5.73
C GLU A 740 -20.95 -33.37 7.18
N HIS A 741 -19.82 -33.55 7.85
CA HIS A 741 -19.75 -34.25 9.13
C HIS A 741 -19.35 -33.36 10.32
N TRP A 742 -18.84 -32.17 10.09
CA TRP A 742 -18.28 -31.29 11.14
C TRP A 742 -19.24 -30.97 12.27
N PHE A 743 -20.48 -30.69 11.92
CA PHE A 743 -21.52 -30.31 12.90
C PHE A 743 -22.00 -31.47 13.79
N ASN A 744 -21.53 -32.68 13.53
CA ASN A 744 -21.80 -33.85 14.36
C ASN A 744 -20.72 -34.08 15.43
N ILE A 745 -19.59 -33.31 15.38
CA ILE A 745 -18.54 -33.39 16.39
C ILE A 745 -19.10 -32.93 17.73
N LYS A 746 -18.86 -33.72 18.78
CA LYS A 746 -19.24 -33.38 20.17
C LYS A 746 -18.11 -33.68 21.13
N ILE A 747 -17.75 -32.68 21.94
CA ILE A 747 -16.89 -32.87 23.09
C ILE A 747 -17.77 -33.35 24.23
N LYS A 748 -17.54 -34.58 24.71
CA LYS A 748 -18.42 -35.30 25.65
C LYS A 748 -17.98 -35.10 27.10
N ASP A 749 -16.83 -35.67 27.45
CA ASP A 749 -16.34 -35.71 28.81
C ASP A 749 -15.02 -34.93 28.91
N ILE A 750 -14.94 -34.01 29.87
CA ILE A 750 -13.71 -33.28 30.17
C ILE A 750 -13.36 -33.54 31.62
N ASP A 751 -12.25 -34.23 31.84
CA ASP A 751 -11.72 -34.55 33.18
C ASP A 751 -10.46 -33.70 33.41
N VAL A 752 -10.51 -32.88 34.48
CA VAL A 752 -9.43 -31.95 34.85
C VAL A 752 -8.86 -32.41 36.19
N SER A 753 -7.58 -32.72 36.27
CA SER A 753 -6.91 -33.30 37.42
C SER A 753 -6.65 -32.32 38.57
N ALA A 754 -7.29 -31.15 38.61
CA ALA A 754 -7.06 -30.12 39.62
C ALA A 754 -8.33 -29.70 40.35
N ALA A 755 -8.19 -29.28 41.62
CA ALA A 755 -9.20 -28.55 42.39
C ALA A 755 -9.32 -27.11 41.86
N SER A 756 -10.30 -26.34 42.38
CA SER A 756 -10.53 -24.95 42.04
C SER A 756 -9.36 -23.99 42.35
N ASP A 757 -8.51 -24.37 43.27
CA ASP A 757 -7.34 -23.56 43.69
C ASP A 757 -6.06 -24.17 43.17
N ILE A 758 -5.37 -23.45 42.28
CA ILE A 758 -4.14 -23.88 41.57
C ILE A 758 -3.03 -22.87 41.90
N GLU A 759 -1.84 -23.35 42.25
CA GLU A 759 -0.66 -22.51 42.48
C GLU A 759 0.03 -22.15 41.15
N VAL A 760 0.66 -20.97 41.12
CA VAL A 760 1.48 -20.56 39.95
C VAL A 760 2.60 -21.58 39.70
N ASN A 761 2.85 -21.95 38.45
CA ASN A 761 3.72 -23.01 37.94
C ASN A 761 3.22 -24.44 38.22
N GLN A 762 2.02 -24.60 38.73
CA GLN A 762 1.40 -25.92 38.80
C GLN A 762 0.92 -26.37 37.43
N THR A 763 1.18 -27.64 37.11
CA THR A 763 0.71 -28.28 35.88
C THR A 763 -0.57 -29.07 36.17
N VAL A 764 -1.57 -28.85 35.33
CA VAL A 764 -2.86 -29.53 35.36
C VAL A 764 -2.99 -30.43 34.15
N ALA A 765 -3.25 -31.71 34.41
CA ALA A 765 -3.56 -32.67 33.34
C ALA A 765 -5.03 -32.62 33.00
N VAL A 766 -5.34 -32.59 31.72
CA VAL A 766 -6.70 -32.60 31.17
C VAL A 766 -6.86 -33.78 30.23
N LYS A 767 -7.95 -34.52 30.39
CA LYS A 767 -8.37 -35.61 29.52
C LYS A 767 -9.74 -35.30 28.94
N ALA A 768 -9.90 -35.44 27.65
CA ALA A 768 -11.17 -35.20 26.95
C ALA A 768 -11.55 -36.42 26.10
N LYS A 769 -12.86 -36.67 26.01
CA LYS A 769 -13.44 -37.61 25.05
C LYS A 769 -14.23 -36.84 24.03
N VAL A 770 -13.91 -37.09 22.77
CA VAL A 770 -14.51 -36.41 21.60
C VAL A 770 -15.16 -37.43 20.68
N ASP A 771 -16.43 -37.21 20.40
CA ASP A 771 -17.17 -37.93 19.34
C ASP A 771 -16.85 -37.23 18.02
N LEU A 772 -16.06 -37.87 17.19
CA LEU A 772 -15.66 -37.36 15.87
C LEU A 772 -16.64 -37.76 14.75
N ALA A 773 -17.75 -38.42 15.09
CA ALA A 773 -18.70 -38.99 14.14
C ALA A 773 -18.01 -39.91 13.11
N THR A 774 -17.96 -39.52 11.84
CA THR A 774 -17.29 -40.27 10.75
C THR A 774 -15.87 -39.74 10.42
N LEU A 775 -15.43 -38.72 11.11
CA LEU A 775 -14.07 -38.16 10.97
C LEU A 775 -13.09 -38.95 11.85
N THR A 776 -11.81 -38.77 11.60
CA THR A 776 -10.73 -39.46 12.33
C THR A 776 -9.83 -38.45 13.04
N ASN A 777 -8.99 -38.91 13.96
CA ASN A 777 -7.95 -38.10 14.62
C ASN A 777 -6.94 -37.47 13.63
N ASN A 778 -6.87 -37.98 12.38
CA ASN A 778 -6.04 -37.35 11.34
C ASN A 778 -6.72 -36.16 10.65
N ASP A 779 -8.03 -36.06 10.73
CA ASP A 779 -8.84 -35.00 10.12
C ASP A 779 -8.96 -33.77 11.02
N VAL A 780 -8.64 -33.91 12.33
CA VAL A 780 -8.85 -32.89 13.36
C VAL A 780 -7.64 -32.68 14.28
N GLN A 781 -7.59 -31.51 14.88
CA GLN A 781 -6.70 -31.15 15.99
C GLN A 781 -7.56 -30.72 17.17
N VAL A 782 -7.35 -31.36 18.33
CA VAL A 782 -8.02 -30.96 19.58
C VAL A 782 -7.06 -30.11 20.40
N GLU A 783 -7.55 -29.00 20.91
CA GLU A 783 -6.74 -28.05 21.69
C GLU A 783 -7.41 -27.67 22.99
N LEU A 784 -6.59 -27.57 24.04
CA LEU A 784 -6.90 -26.82 25.25
C LEU A 784 -6.74 -25.34 24.93
N TYR A 785 -7.73 -24.55 25.30
CA TYR A 785 -7.76 -23.10 25.09
C TYR A 785 -7.83 -22.43 26.46
N GLN A 786 -6.73 -21.85 26.92
CA GLN A 786 -6.60 -21.29 28.26
C GLN A 786 -6.12 -19.85 28.22
N GLY A 787 -6.62 -19.03 29.16
CA GLY A 787 -6.22 -17.63 29.29
C GLY A 787 -6.88 -16.96 30.48
N ALA A 788 -6.57 -15.69 30.69
CA ALA A 788 -7.21 -14.88 31.71
C ALA A 788 -8.71 -14.69 31.42
N ILE A 789 -9.52 -14.54 32.46
CA ILE A 789 -10.95 -14.20 32.32
C ILE A 789 -11.12 -12.68 32.45
N ASP A 790 -11.82 -12.08 31.50
CA ASP A 790 -12.18 -10.67 31.53
C ASP A 790 -13.43 -10.38 32.38
N ALA A 791 -13.85 -9.10 32.42
CA ALA A 791 -15.03 -8.67 33.19
C ALA A 791 -16.37 -9.22 32.62
N ASN A 792 -16.38 -9.74 31.39
CA ASN A 792 -17.55 -10.34 30.76
C ASN A 792 -17.60 -11.86 30.96
N GLY A 793 -16.57 -12.45 31.58
CA GLY A 793 -16.45 -13.89 31.78
C GLY A 793 -15.87 -14.63 30.57
N GLU A 794 -15.24 -13.91 29.63
CA GLU A 794 -14.65 -14.48 28.42
C GLU A 794 -13.13 -14.71 28.61
N ILE A 795 -12.62 -15.77 27.96
CA ILE A 795 -11.18 -16.08 27.96
C ILE A 795 -10.48 -15.10 27.00
N VAL A 796 -9.54 -14.32 27.54
CA VAL A 796 -8.73 -13.36 26.77
C VAL A 796 -7.24 -13.73 26.86
N ASN A 797 -6.46 -13.26 25.87
CA ASN A 797 -5.03 -13.56 25.75
C ASN A 797 -4.74 -15.06 25.80
N ALA A 798 -5.58 -15.84 25.15
CA ALA A 798 -5.55 -17.29 25.21
C ALA A 798 -4.28 -17.88 24.58
N VAL A 799 -3.80 -18.96 25.20
CA VAL A 799 -2.72 -19.78 24.68
C VAL A 799 -3.28 -21.17 24.38
N PRO A 800 -3.39 -21.56 23.08
CA PRO A 800 -3.84 -22.89 22.72
C PRO A 800 -2.73 -23.91 22.96
N VAL A 801 -3.09 -25.10 23.47
CA VAL A 801 -2.20 -26.24 23.67
C VAL A 801 -2.78 -27.45 22.96
N VAL A 802 -2.05 -27.99 21.99
CA VAL A 802 -2.47 -29.18 21.24
C VAL A 802 -2.50 -30.41 22.18
N MET A 803 -3.59 -31.18 22.12
CA MET A 803 -3.74 -32.41 22.90
C MET A 803 -3.29 -33.63 22.10
N ASP A 804 -2.72 -34.62 22.82
CA ASP A 804 -2.26 -35.88 22.25
C ASP A 804 -3.40 -36.91 22.19
N TYR A 805 -3.58 -37.53 21.02
CA TYR A 805 -4.52 -38.61 20.83
C TYR A 805 -4.01 -39.90 21.49
N GLN A 806 -4.87 -40.57 22.30
CA GLN A 806 -4.52 -41.77 23.10
C GLN A 806 -5.24 -43.04 22.65
N GLY A 807 -6.07 -42.97 21.61
CA GLY A 807 -6.88 -44.08 21.15
C GLY A 807 -8.38 -43.84 21.37
N GLU A 808 -9.19 -44.90 21.16
CA GLU A 808 -10.63 -44.84 21.36
C GLU A 808 -11.06 -45.66 22.59
N ASP A 809 -12.15 -45.25 23.22
CA ASP A 809 -12.75 -46.05 24.29
C ASP A 809 -13.74 -47.11 23.76
N GLY A 810 -14.33 -47.90 24.67
CA GLY A 810 -15.28 -48.94 24.29
C GLY A 810 -16.61 -48.44 23.68
N GLN A 811 -16.82 -47.10 23.63
CA GLN A 811 -17.93 -46.43 22.96
C GLN A 811 -17.55 -45.73 21.67
N GLN A 812 -16.35 -46.00 21.11
CA GLN A 812 -15.79 -45.35 19.92
C GLN A 812 -15.56 -43.84 20.07
N LEU A 813 -15.41 -43.35 21.32
CA LEU A 813 -15.03 -41.95 21.55
C LEU A 813 -13.52 -41.79 21.49
N SER A 814 -13.01 -40.82 20.76
CA SER A 814 -11.59 -40.50 20.70
C SER A 814 -11.12 -39.83 21.99
N ILE A 815 -10.07 -40.37 22.58
CA ILE A 815 -9.48 -39.88 23.83
C ILE A 815 -8.30 -38.98 23.53
N TYR A 816 -8.32 -37.77 24.12
CA TYR A 816 -7.22 -36.81 24.05
C TYR A 816 -6.72 -36.44 25.43
N THR A 817 -5.41 -36.24 25.56
CA THR A 817 -4.78 -35.78 26.84
C THR A 817 -3.87 -34.59 26.56
N GLY A 818 -3.83 -33.65 27.50
CA GLY A 818 -2.95 -32.49 27.43
C GLY A 818 -2.61 -31.95 28.80
N ASN A 819 -1.57 -31.16 28.92
CA ASN A 819 -1.13 -30.54 30.14
C ASN A 819 -1.07 -29.02 29.99
N ILE A 820 -1.55 -28.32 31.03
CA ILE A 820 -1.45 -26.85 31.08
C ILE A 820 -0.65 -26.47 32.33
N THR A 821 0.31 -25.57 32.17
CA THR A 821 1.04 -24.97 33.30
C THR A 821 0.61 -23.49 33.42
N TYR A 822 0.01 -23.13 34.52
CA TYR A 822 -0.41 -21.75 34.78
C TYR A 822 0.76 -20.92 35.29
N THR A 823 1.21 -19.96 34.48
CA THR A 823 2.36 -19.08 34.78
C THR A 823 1.99 -17.72 35.34
N ALA A 824 0.73 -17.35 35.31
CA ALA A 824 0.21 -16.08 35.83
C ALA A 824 -0.84 -16.31 36.91
N SER A 825 -0.86 -15.43 37.93
CA SER A 825 -1.88 -15.41 38.96
C SER A 825 -3.15 -14.68 38.49
N GLY A 826 -4.28 -14.95 39.11
CA GLY A 826 -5.59 -14.37 38.79
C GLY A 826 -6.60 -15.40 38.33
N LEU A 827 -7.78 -14.94 37.94
CA LEU A 827 -8.82 -15.82 37.42
C LEU A 827 -8.43 -16.29 36.01
N GLN A 828 -8.32 -17.60 35.84
CA GLN A 828 -7.96 -18.26 34.59
C GLN A 828 -9.10 -19.13 34.09
N GLY A 829 -9.38 -19.10 32.79
CA GLY A 829 -10.35 -19.95 32.13
C GLY A 829 -9.72 -21.05 31.32
N LEU A 830 -10.46 -22.12 31.15
CA LEU A 830 -10.12 -23.26 30.31
C LEU A 830 -11.33 -23.67 29.47
N SER A 831 -11.13 -23.84 28.18
CA SER A 831 -12.11 -24.48 27.29
C SER A 831 -11.37 -25.47 26.36
N LEU A 832 -12.13 -26.25 25.60
CA LEU A 832 -11.60 -27.13 24.58
C LEU A 832 -12.22 -26.78 23.24
N ARG A 833 -11.40 -26.97 22.19
CA ARG A 833 -11.87 -26.80 20.81
C ARG A 833 -11.32 -27.86 19.88
N VAL A 834 -12.05 -28.09 18.80
CA VAL A 834 -11.65 -28.96 17.70
C VAL A 834 -11.49 -28.10 16.46
N LEU A 835 -10.35 -28.23 15.78
CA LEU A 835 -10.02 -27.54 14.54
C LEU A 835 -9.74 -28.56 13.42
N PRO A 836 -9.96 -28.18 12.15
CA PRO A 836 -9.54 -28.99 10.99
C PRO A 836 -8.02 -29.18 10.94
N LYS A 837 -7.56 -30.36 10.55
CA LYS A 837 -6.16 -30.70 10.37
C LYS A 837 -5.92 -31.41 9.04
N ASN A 838 -5.11 -30.78 8.17
CA ASN A 838 -4.63 -31.39 6.93
C ASN A 838 -3.31 -30.73 6.54
N LYS A 839 -2.35 -31.51 6.03
CA LYS A 839 -1.01 -31.03 5.65
C LYS A 839 -1.01 -29.99 4.52
N ASN A 840 -2.07 -29.95 3.71
CA ASN A 840 -2.22 -29.06 2.57
C ASN A 840 -2.99 -27.77 2.91
N LEU A 841 -3.49 -27.59 4.15
CA LEU A 841 -4.07 -26.33 4.61
C LEU A 841 -2.98 -25.28 4.84
N ALA A 842 -3.31 -24.03 4.55
CA ALA A 842 -2.46 -22.89 4.91
C ALA A 842 -2.49 -22.60 6.42
N ASN A 843 -3.67 -22.76 7.02
CA ASN A 843 -3.92 -22.65 8.46
C ASN A 843 -5.20 -23.44 8.81
N PRO A 844 -5.43 -23.80 10.08
CA PRO A 844 -6.60 -24.57 10.48
C PRO A 844 -7.94 -23.84 10.32
N TYR A 845 -7.93 -22.51 10.20
CA TYR A 845 -9.15 -21.69 10.01
C TYR A 845 -9.56 -21.53 8.54
N GLU A 846 -8.79 -22.04 7.60
CA GLU A 846 -9.09 -21.98 6.15
C GLU A 846 -10.47 -22.60 5.80
N PRO A 847 -10.89 -23.76 6.37
CA PRO A 847 -12.22 -24.29 6.15
C PRO A 847 -13.34 -23.49 6.83
N ARG A 848 -13.02 -22.56 7.76
CA ARG A 848 -13.97 -21.77 8.55
C ARG A 848 -14.85 -22.62 9.47
N LEU A 849 -14.29 -23.68 10.00
CA LEU A 849 -14.94 -24.63 10.88
C LEU A 849 -14.19 -24.67 12.23
N ILE A 850 -14.95 -24.61 13.32
CA ILE A 850 -14.48 -24.74 14.68
C ILE A 850 -15.60 -25.35 15.52
N ALA A 851 -15.29 -26.24 16.42
CA ALA A 851 -16.25 -26.78 17.41
C ALA A 851 -15.68 -26.53 18.82
N TRP A 852 -16.50 -25.96 19.69
CA TRP A 852 -16.17 -25.68 21.10
C TRP A 852 -16.85 -26.65 22.01
N ALA A 853 -16.26 -26.87 23.18
CA ALA A 853 -16.94 -27.50 24.27
C ALA A 853 -18.14 -26.65 24.71
N GLU A 854 -19.28 -27.29 24.95
CA GLU A 854 -20.44 -26.61 25.54
C GLU A 854 -20.11 -26.27 27.01
N SER A 855 -20.42 -25.05 27.46
CA SER A 855 -20.37 -24.70 28.89
C SER A 855 -21.46 -25.47 29.63
N GLU A 856 -21.08 -26.13 30.75
CA GLU A 856 -22.05 -26.78 31.64
C GLU A 856 -23.09 -25.80 32.20
#